data_464b2665fdf97000db32ddf665a1cdf7
#
_entry.id   464b2665fdf97000db32ddf665a1cdf7
#
_cell.length_a   1.000
_cell.length_b   1.000
_cell.length_c   1.000
_cell.angle_alpha   90.00
_cell.angle_beta   90.00
_cell.angle_gamma   90.00
#
_symmetry.space_group_name_H-M   'P 1'
#
loop_
_entity.id
_entity.type
_entity.pdbx_description
1 polymer ?
#
loop_
_entity_poly.entity_id
_entity_poly.type
_entity_poly.pdbx_seq_one_letter_code
_entity_poly.pdbx_strand_id
1 'polypeptide(L)'
;MRFTSSIVLLALVACSNDITVVDKANVAPAASINSPTDGVAVVAGDNVDFVGTVADGNGLEDIATVSWNSSIDGEIASNEIATPDADGITRVSTVLSPGVHAITLRAVDGSGDVGEDTISVSVGDADVDPTIAISEPTLFANYFLGQTVDLIATVTDPQGSLDTISVDWTAENVDAATTDTILSGNADANGLSTGSWTPTAVGGYIVTVTATDAEGNAAAEQVAIDVEDALGADLDGDGFSANSGDCDDTDPDINPNAIEICGDALDNDCTGVVDDKDEDNDLHIDLACVNYTGPLDLDDCDDSNSQIYTGAGELQDGIDNDCDGFLDEDTPGFDDDGDCYCEVGPCVDSVEPTCTTLLEGDCDDTLPEANPGASDQPDIGYIDGNCDGVDGDIADSVFVDPVNGLDGNDGLSAASPKLTLGAALSAAQSSNRSWVLIADGTADFRGADNFLQGINLAGGYDGTTWDRALGARPIIVLPSTGKILSNWLQPTEFQQIALRADSSSNGPSMALILDNTQGLDLVETQVIAQNAGNGTPGTQPGQSPAGSSGGTGGNGVVDSSGFCSSNPRPTPGAGGGACFGSNSGGVGGIPGKESSSGSAGASGTGPGGNAGAGSSGRGNPGFAGSPGGTGAAGSNGSPGNSFGSFTGGVYTPSDGATGGPGEVGGGGGGGGGGGGGGWTTLNCDTYGAAGGGGGGGGCGGAGGTGGTGGYPSIAILLTNNSVLGVFGGEIRTGNGGGGGAGGAGGTGGNGGQGGQGGLGEDSTVSERSGDGGQGGQGGQGGHGAGGGGGPSVGITCRAGSTVTVDPTTQYSLGQPGPGGASSGAPGATGANAETDGC
;
A
#
# COMPACT_ATOMS: atom_id res chain seq x y z
N MET A 1 19.85 50.13 -5.58
CA MET A 1 19.31 51.25 -6.39
C MET A 1 17.79 51.20 -6.24
N ARG A 2 17.27 52.26 -5.71
CA ARG A 2 15.84 52.58 -5.60
C ARG A 2 15.23 52.80 -6.95
N PHE A 3 13.93 52.48 -7.08
CA PHE A 3 12.84 53.32 -7.63
C PHE A 3 11.59 52.43 -7.58
N THR A 4 10.63 52.58 -6.72
CA THR A 4 9.54 53.58 -6.51
C THR A 4 8.61 53.82 -7.71
N SER A 5 7.35 53.58 -7.40
CA SER A 5 6.12 54.33 -7.84
C SER A 5 5.57 53.95 -9.20
N SER A 6 4.29 53.80 -9.41
CA SER A 6 3.16 54.61 -8.93
C SER A 6 1.83 53.97 -9.26
N ILE A 7 0.88 54.26 -8.43
CA ILE A 7 -0.57 54.19 -8.48
C ILE A 7 -1.13 54.76 -9.80
N VAL A 8 -2.10 54.06 -10.45
CA VAL A 8 -3.21 54.71 -11.14
C VAL A 8 -4.52 54.08 -10.69
N LEU A 9 -5.26 54.90 -9.97
CA LEU A 9 -6.66 54.73 -9.59
C LEU A 9 -7.50 55.08 -10.81
N LEU A 10 -8.41 54.21 -11.26
CA LEU A 10 -9.55 54.59 -12.06
C LEU A 10 -10.79 53.82 -11.61
N ALA A 11 -11.65 54.56 -10.94
CA ALA A 11 -13.01 54.18 -10.68
C ALA A 11 -13.84 54.32 -11.94
N LEU A 12 -14.75 53.39 -12.23
CA LEU A 12 -16.09 53.70 -12.72
C LEU A 12 -16.99 52.46 -12.64
N VAL A 13 -17.99 52.59 -11.72
CA VAL A 13 -19.45 52.42 -11.87
C VAL A 13 -19.97 51.05 -12.22
N ALA A 14 -20.52 50.48 -11.18
CA ALA A 14 -21.78 49.85 -10.98
C ALA A 14 -22.51 49.15 -12.20
N CYS A 15 -22.60 47.85 -12.06
CA CYS A 15 -23.87 47.14 -12.23
C CYS A 15 -23.98 46.07 -11.16
N SER A 16 -24.93 46.27 -10.30
CA SER A 16 -25.35 45.32 -9.26
C SER A 16 -25.89 44.07 -9.90
N ASN A 17 -25.20 42.97 -9.75
CA ASN A 17 -25.86 41.69 -9.67
C ASN A 17 -25.47 41.13 -8.33
N ASP A 18 -26.41 41.09 -7.42
CA ASP A 18 -26.34 40.33 -6.17
C ASP A 18 -26.17 38.87 -6.56
N ILE A 19 -24.92 38.47 -6.67
CA ILE A 19 -24.53 37.08 -6.41
C ILE A 19 -24.37 37.03 -4.93
N THR A 20 -25.32 36.53 -4.22
CA THR A 20 -25.11 36.00 -2.89
C THR A 20 -24.09 34.88 -3.03
N VAL A 21 -22.82 35.22 -2.87
CA VAL A 21 -21.81 34.27 -2.47
C VAL A 21 -22.32 33.72 -1.14
N VAL A 22 -22.78 32.51 -1.14
CA VAL A 22 -22.94 31.78 0.10
C VAL A 22 -21.50 31.61 0.60
N ASP A 23 -21.13 32.40 1.58
CA ASP A 23 -19.88 32.24 2.31
C ASP A 23 -19.88 30.78 2.77
N LYS A 24 -19.00 30.01 2.17
CA LYS A 24 -18.79 28.63 2.61
C LYS A 24 -18.24 28.76 4.01
N ALA A 25 -18.97 28.30 4.99
CA ALA A 25 -18.52 28.36 6.38
C ALA A 25 -17.10 27.82 6.43
N ASN A 26 -16.19 28.62 7.01
CA ASN A 26 -14.83 28.16 7.22
C ASN A 26 -14.84 26.85 8.00
N VAL A 27 -14.00 25.95 7.61
CA VAL A 27 -13.79 24.66 8.28
C VAL A 27 -12.33 24.63 8.73
N ALA A 28 -12.09 24.45 10.00
CA ALA A 28 -10.75 24.36 10.52
C ALA A 28 -9.97 23.23 9.81
N PRO A 29 -8.69 23.45 9.51
CA PRO A 29 -7.85 22.44 8.91
C PRO A 29 -7.72 21.20 9.83
N ALA A 30 -7.50 20.06 9.26
CA ALA A 30 -7.15 18.84 9.97
C ALA A 30 -5.66 18.56 9.72
N ALA A 31 -4.94 18.21 10.76
CA ALA A 31 -3.59 17.70 10.69
C ALA A 31 -3.53 16.28 11.22
N SER A 32 -2.67 15.43 10.66
CA SER A 32 -2.43 14.09 11.16
C SER A 32 -0.98 13.68 10.88
N ILE A 33 -0.30 13.14 11.88
CA ILE A 33 1.05 12.61 11.75
C ILE A 33 0.98 11.14 11.37
N ASN A 34 1.52 10.79 10.21
CA ASN A 34 1.46 9.45 9.65
C ASN A 34 2.71 8.62 9.99
N SER A 35 3.84 9.28 10.19
CA SER A 35 5.12 8.66 10.56
C SER A 35 5.98 9.67 11.31
N PRO A 36 6.75 9.21 12.29
CA PRO A 36 6.73 7.87 12.89
C PRO A 36 5.46 7.62 13.71
N THR A 37 5.25 6.38 14.15
CA THR A 37 4.12 6.04 15.03
C THR A 37 4.32 6.65 16.41
N ASP A 38 3.22 7.01 17.08
CA ASP A 38 3.26 7.52 18.44
C ASP A 38 3.97 6.58 19.41
N GLY A 39 4.84 7.13 20.25
CA GLY A 39 5.64 6.38 21.22
C GLY A 39 6.90 5.73 20.64
N VAL A 40 7.31 6.03 19.42
CA VAL A 40 8.54 5.46 18.84
C VAL A 40 9.77 5.87 19.64
N ALA A 41 10.70 4.93 19.80
CA ALA A 41 12.03 5.20 20.35
C ALA A 41 13.06 5.21 19.21
N VAL A 42 13.94 6.19 19.22
CA VAL A 42 15.02 6.37 18.25
C VAL A 42 16.34 6.63 18.96
N VAL A 43 17.42 6.24 18.33
CA VAL A 43 18.77 6.43 18.89
C VAL A 43 19.22 7.88 18.70
N ALA A 44 19.89 8.44 19.69
CA ALA A 44 20.42 9.80 19.60
C ALA A 44 21.41 9.93 18.43
N GLY A 45 21.20 10.92 17.59
CA GLY A 45 22.02 11.20 16.42
C GLY A 45 21.47 10.66 15.11
N ASP A 46 20.46 9.81 15.12
CA ASP A 46 19.78 9.35 13.92
C ASP A 46 18.80 10.40 13.39
N ASN A 47 18.66 10.44 12.07
CA ASN A 47 17.61 11.26 11.45
C ASN A 47 16.24 10.61 11.67
N VAL A 48 15.30 11.42 12.09
CA VAL A 48 13.89 11.01 12.19
C VAL A 48 13.11 11.64 11.05
N ASP A 49 12.46 10.80 10.26
CA ASP A 49 11.65 11.23 9.13
C ASP A 49 10.18 11.38 9.56
N PHE A 50 9.72 12.60 9.60
CA PHE A 50 8.33 12.94 9.89
C PHE A 50 7.54 13.08 8.60
N VAL A 51 6.40 12.42 8.55
CA VAL A 51 5.43 12.52 7.47
C VAL A 51 4.08 12.81 8.08
N GLY A 52 3.45 13.86 7.64
CA GLY A 52 2.10 14.20 8.05
C GLY A 52 1.21 14.55 6.88
N THR A 53 -0.06 14.57 7.14
CA THR A 53 -1.08 15.00 6.18
C THR A 53 -1.85 16.15 6.77
N VAL A 54 -2.03 17.19 5.98
CA VAL A 54 -2.90 18.32 6.30
C VAL A 54 -4.01 18.41 5.25
N ALA A 55 -5.20 18.68 5.69
CA ALA A 55 -6.36 18.79 4.81
C ALA A 55 -7.27 19.90 5.32
N ASP A 56 -7.89 20.60 4.41
CA ASP A 56 -8.86 21.62 4.71
C ASP A 56 -10.15 21.41 3.90
N GLY A 57 -11.28 21.55 4.56
CA GLY A 57 -12.58 21.42 3.92
C GLY A 57 -12.88 22.53 2.91
N ASN A 58 -12.10 23.60 2.92
CA ASN A 58 -12.15 24.74 2.01
C ASN A 58 -11.17 24.58 0.85
N GLY A 59 -10.16 23.70 0.97
CA GLY A 59 -9.11 23.40 -0.01
C GLY A 59 -7.74 23.65 0.59
N LEU A 60 -6.72 22.94 0.12
CA LEU A 60 -5.33 23.11 0.61
C LEU A 60 -4.79 24.53 0.40
N GLU A 61 -5.34 25.28 -0.54
CA GLU A 61 -5.01 26.68 -0.79
C GLU A 61 -5.48 27.63 0.32
N ASP A 62 -6.38 27.17 1.19
CA ASP A 62 -6.81 27.94 2.36
C ASP A 62 -5.88 27.79 3.55
N ILE A 63 -4.99 26.80 3.53
CA ILE A 63 -3.99 26.63 4.58
C ILE A 63 -2.91 27.73 4.47
N ALA A 64 -2.89 28.59 5.45
CA ALA A 64 -1.98 29.74 5.50
C ALA A 64 -0.58 29.37 5.98
N THR A 65 -0.50 28.48 6.98
CA THR A 65 0.80 28.06 7.53
C THR A 65 0.76 26.60 7.98
N VAL A 66 1.88 25.90 7.77
CA VAL A 66 2.13 24.56 8.32
C VAL A 66 3.47 24.58 9.06
N SER A 67 3.51 24.01 10.23
CA SER A 67 4.74 23.90 11.02
C SER A 67 4.84 22.59 11.78
N TRP A 68 6.05 22.12 11.93
CA TRP A 68 6.42 21.01 12.80
C TRP A 68 7.20 21.52 13.99
N ASN A 69 6.81 21.16 15.18
CA ASN A 69 7.43 21.62 16.42
C ASN A 69 7.75 20.45 17.35
N SER A 70 8.88 20.52 18.00
CA SER A 70 9.29 19.63 19.07
C SER A 70 9.21 20.35 20.41
N SER A 71 8.73 19.65 21.43
CA SER A 71 8.69 20.20 22.80
C SER A 71 10.06 20.51 23.40
N ILE A 72 11.13 19.89 22.88
CA ILE A 72 12.51 20.10 23.35
C ILE A 72 13.28 21.00 22.40
N ASP A 73 13.26 20.71 21.09
CA ASP A 73 14.10 21.39 20.09
C ASP A 73 13.42 22.62 19.47
N GLY A 74 12.16 22.87 19.80
CA GLY A 74 11.40 24.00 19.26
C GLY A 74 10.89 23.74 17.85
N GLU A 75 10.85 24.77 17.01
CA GLU A 75 10.38 24.64 15.63
C GLU A 75 11.37 23.82 14.80
N ILE A 76 10.91 22.68 14.30
CA ILE A 76 11.68 21.78 13.42
C ILE A 76 11.61 22.26 11.97
N ALA A 77 10.41 22.64 11.52
CA ALA A 77 10.17 23.19 10.19
C ALA A 77 8.90 24.01 10.15
N SER A 78 8.91 25.07 9.33
CA SER A 78 7.75 25.93 9.06
C SER A 78 7.60 26.17 7.55
N ASN A 79 6.65 26.94 7.16
CA ASN A 79 6.12 27.17 5.82
C ASN A 79 7.05 26.94 4.60
N GLU A 80 8.32 27.27 4.69
CA GLU A 80 9.24 27.10 3.54
C GLU A 80 9.71 25.64 3.36
N ILE A 81 9.74 24.87 4.46
CA ILE A 81 10.22 23.48 4.49
C ILE A 81 9.06 22.50 4.72
N ALA A 82 8.06 22.94 5.49
CA ALA A 82 6.88 22.14 5.84
C ALA A 82 5.72 22.27 4.84
N THR A 83 5.92 22.92 3.69
CA THR A 83 4.88 23.10 2.67
C THR A 83 4.32 21.75 2.23
N PRO A 84 3.02 21.50 2.34
CA PRO A 84 2.43 20.28 1.89
C PRO A 84 2.44 20.20 0.35
N ASP A 85 2.55 18.98 -0.17
CA ASP A 85 2.44 18.71 -1.59
C ASP A 85 0.96 18.79 -2.06
N ALA A 86 0.72 18.52 -3.33
CA ALA A 86 -0.63 18.61 -3.91
C ALA A 86 -1.64 17.62 -3.30
N ASP A 87 -1.16 16.60 -2.60
CA ASP A 87 -1.97 15.61 -1.90
C ASP A 87 -2.11 15.94 -0.39
N GLY A 88 -1.59 17.10 0.03
CA GLY A 88 -1.63 17.57 1.41
C GLY A 88 -0.56 16.95 2.31
N ILE A 89 0.46 16.32 1.77
CA ILE A 89 1.48 15.64 2.55
C ILE A 89 2.66 16.57 2.79
N THR A 90 3.02 16.72 4.07
CA THR A 90 4.23 17.42 4.51
C THR A 90 5.25 16.43 5.04
N ARG A 91 6.53 16.68 4.74
CA ARG A 91 7.64 15.81 5.15
C ARG A 91 8.79 16.63 5.69
N VAL A 92 9.37 16.19 6.78
CA VAL A 92 10.59 16.77 7.33
C VAL A 92 11.48 15.68 7.90
N SER A 93 12.78 15.82 7.72
CA SER A 93 13.79 14.92 8.30
C SER A 93 14.72 15.74 9.17
N THR A 94 14.90 15.32 10.42
CA THR A 94 15.75 16.03 11.38
C THR A 94 16.34 15.07 12.41
N VAL A 95 17.43 15.51 13.04
CA VAL A 95 17.97 14.86 14.22
C VAL A 95 17.40 15.57 15.44
N LEU A 96 16.87 14.81 16.38
CA LEU A 96 16.35 15.33 17.63
C LEU A 96 17.38 15.23 18.75
N SER A 97 17.34 16.16 19.70
CA SER A 97 18.12 16.08 20.94
C SER A 97 17.69 14.90 21.81
N PRO A 98 18.54 14.32 22.66
CA PRO A 98 18.11 13.28 23.59
C PRO A 98 16.97 13.75 24.51
N GLY A 99 15.98 12.88 24.72
CA GLY A 99 14.82 13.16 25.57
C GLY A 99 13.49 12.66 24.96
N VAL A 100 12.41 12.87 25.68
CA VAL A 100 11.06 12.54 25.20
C VAL A 100 10.45 13.79 24.58
N HIS A 101 10.33 13.77 23.28
CA HIS A 101 9.76 14.87 22.52
C HIS A 101 8.26 14.66 22.31
N ALA A 102 7.48 15.70 22.50
CA ALA A 102 6.15 15.79 21.89
C ALA A 102 6.31 16.52 20.56
N ILE A 103 6.08 15.82 19.47
CA ILE A 103 6.18 16.36 18.11
C ILE A 103 4.79 16.75 17.64
N THR A 104 4.60 18.00 17.34
CA THR A 104 3.31 18.55 16.90
C THR A 104 3.39 19.03 15.45
N LEU A 105 2.52 18.50 14.62
CA LEU A 105 2.21 19.07 13.32
C LEU A 105 1.02 20.02 13.49
N ARG A 106 1.20 21.26 13.04
CA ARG A 106 0.19 22.30 13.16
C ARG A 106 -0.07 22.94 11.81
N ALA A 107 -1.32 22.99 11.42
CA ALA A 107 -1.80 23.70 10.25
C ALA A 107 -2.74 24.84 10.68
N VAL A 108 -2.65 25.98 10.01
CA VAL A 108 -3.51 27.16 10.26
C VAL A 108 -4.05 27.62 8.93
N ASP A 109 -5.33 27.84 8.84
CA ASP A 109 -5.98 28.37 7.63
C ASP A 109 -5.88 29.91 7.54
N GLY A 110 -6.38 30.45 6.44
CA GLY A 110 -6.39 31.90 6.20
C GLY A 110 -7.30 32.69 7.17
N SER A 111 -8.17 32.02 7.88
CA SER A 111 -9.06 32.61 8.91
C SER A 111 -8.47 32.56 10.33
N GLY A 112 -7.42 31.79 10.50
CA GLY A 112 -6.70 31.61 11.77
C GLY A 112 -7.19 30.41 12.57
N ASP A 113 -8.07 29.57 12.05
CA ASP A 113 -8.44 28.31 12.66
C ASP A 113 -7.29 27.30 12.55
N VAL A 114 -7.20 26.40 13.53
CA VAL A 114 -6.03 25.56 13.74
C VAL A 114 -6.43 24.09 13.79
N GLY A 115 -5.69 23.27 13.07
CA GLY A 115 -5.64 21.83 13.23
C GLY A 115 -4.27 21.36 13.69
N GLU A 116 -4.23 20.51 14.67
CA GLU A 116 -2.99 19.99 15.25
C GLU A 116 -3.09 18.48 15.48
N ASP A 117 -1.96 17.80 15.35
CA ASP A 117 -1.78 16.43 15.81
C ASP A 117 -0.42 16.31 16.48
N THR A 118 -0.32 15.46 17.50
CA THR A 118 0.89 15.35 18.32
C THR A 118 1.18 13.90 18.63
N ILE A 119 2.44 13.50 18.42
CA ILE A 119 2.98 12.20 18.80
C ILE A 119 4.15 12.36 19.77
N SER A 120 4.46 11.31 20.50
CA SER A 120 5.63 11.21 21.35
C SER A 120 6.76 10.45 20.64
N VAL A 121 7.97 10.99 20.67
CA VAL A 121 9.19 10.34 20.18
C VAL A 121 10.22 10.38 21.31
N SER A 122 10.69 9.23 21.74
CA SER A 122 11.76 9.14 22.75
C SER A 122 13.11 8.96 22.06
N VAL A 123 14.04 9.85 22.34
CA VAL A 123 15.41 9.80 21.85
C VAL A 123 16.32 9.49 23.02
N GLY A 124 16.97 8.36 22.99
CA GLY A 124 17.90 7.94 24.02
C GLY A 124 18.89 6.95 23.48
N ASP A 125 20.02 6.87 24.13
CA ASP A 125 20.93 5.77 23.91
C ASP A 125 20.25 4.50 24.44
N ALA A 126 20.31 3.43 23.68
CA ALA A 126 19.95 2.12 24.18
C ALA A 126 21.06 1.72 25.18
N ASP A 127 20.73 1.80 26.43
CA ASP A 127 21.63 1.37 27.49
C ASP A 127 21.79 -0.15 27.39
N VAL A 128 23.00 -0.60 27.16
CA VAL A 128 23.35 -2.02 27.00
C VAL A 128 24.35 -2.38 28.09
N ASP A 129 24.12 -3.50 28.79
CA ASP A 129 25.02 -4.00 29.80
C ASP A 129 26.47 -4.08 29.29
N PRO A 130 27.49 -3.70 30.08
CA PRO A 130 28.86 -3.90 29.69
C PRO A 130 29.15 -5.41 29.51
N THR A 131 30.14 -5.74 28.70
CA THR A 131 30.63 -7.12 28.63
C THR A 131 32.05 -7.19 29.13
N ILE A 132 32.40 -8.30 29.77
CA ILE A 132 33.73 -8.49 30.34
C ILE A 132 34.27 -9.89 30.00
N ALA A 133 35.55 -10.00 29.76
CA ALA A 133 36.24 -11.24 29.46
C ALA A 133 37.58 -11.33 30.20
N ILE A 134 37.80 -12.43 30.96
CA ILE A 134 39.04 -12.72 31.64
C ILE A 134 40.05 -13.34 30.65
N SER A 135 41.24 -12.82 30.59
CA SER A 135 42.36 -13.44 29.87
C SER A 135 43.42 -14.02 30.76
N GLU A 136 43.56 -13.51 31.98
CA GLU A 136 44.38 -14.07 33.04
C GLU A 136 43.67 -13.90 34.40
N PRO A 137 43.71 -14.91 35.30
CA PRO A 137 44.32 -16.23 35.13
C PRO A 137 43.52 -17.08 34.11
N THR A 138 44.21 -18.06 33.49
CA THR A 138 43.53 -19.02 32.62
C THR A 138 42.75 -20.05 33.43
N LEU A 139 41.70 -20.64 32.85
CA LEU A 139 40.85 -21.62 33.50
C LEU A 139 41.68 -22.88 33.92
N PHE A 140 41.52 -23.29 35.15
CA PHE A 140 42.25 -24.43 35.77
C PHE A 140 43.77 -24.28 35.84
N ALA A 141 44.31 -23.07 35.81
CA ALA A 141 45.70 -22.83 36.04
C ALA A 141 46.09 -23.22 37.48
N ASN A 142 47.22 -23.93 37.62
CA ASN A 142 47.77 -24.31 38.89
C ASN A 142 48.84 -23.31 39.33
N TYR A 143 48.81 -22.95 40.61
CA TYR A 143 49.75 -22.04 41.23
C TYR A 143 50.28 -22.67 42.53
N PHE A 144 51.43 -22.23 42.96
CA PHE A 144 51.95 -22.63 44.28
C PHE A 144 51.69 -21.59 45.35
N LEU A 145 51.49 -22.01 46.56
CA LEU A 145 51.27 -21.11 47.69
C LEU A 145 52.35 -20.03 47.74
N GLY A 146 51.94 -18.73 47.68
CA GLY A 146 52.88 -17.61 47.67
C GLY A 146 53.30 -17.17 46.25
N GLN A 147 52.87 -17.85 45.18
CA GLN A 147 53.07 -17.41 43.81
C GLN A 147 52.07 -16.27 43.45
N THR A 148 52.51 -15.33 42.69
CA THR A 148 51.66 -14.21 42.24
C THR A 148 50.83 -14.63 41.01
N VAL A 149 49.56 -14.43 41.09
CA VAL A 149 48.59 -14.61 39.99
C VAL A 149 48.35 -13.28 39.29
N ASP A 150 48.58 -13.22 38.02
CA ASP A 150 48.24 -12.04 37.21
C ASP A 150 46.74 -11.97 36.95
N LEU A 151 46.16 -10.78 37.00
CA LEU A 151 44.73 -10.52 36.76
C LEU A 151 44.59 -9.61 35.52
N ILE A 152 44.00 -10.10 34.48
CA ILE A 152 43.79 -9.34 33.24
C ILE A 152 42.40 -9.64 32.70
N ALA A 153 41.59 -8.62 32.57
CA ALA A 153 40.30 -8.69 31.91
C ALA A 153 40.07 -7.51 30.97
N THR A 154 39.29 -7.73 29.94
CA THR A 154 38.91 -6.72 28.98
C THR A 154 37.40 -6.45 29.11
N VAL A 155 37.04 -5.19 29.25
CA VAL A 155 35.67 -4.71 29.31
C VAL A 155 35.35 -4.00 28.02
N THR A 156 34.16 -4.21 27.50
CA THR A 156 33.61 -3.44 26.37
C THR A 156 32.22 -2.94 26.69
N ASP A 157 31.94 -1.71 26.29
CA ASP A 157 30.64 -1.08 26.44
C ASP A 157 30.40 -0.17 25.21
N PRO A 158 29.31 -0.37 24.48
CA PRO A 158 29.03 0.43 23.29
C PRO A 158 28.66 1.89 23.57
N GLN A 159 28.24 2.24 24.81
CA GLN A 159 27.67 3.57 25.11
C GLN A 159 28.51 4.42 26.04
N GLY A 160 29.33 3.81 26.88
CA GLY A 160 30.11 4.49 27.91
C GLY A 160 31.56 4.75 27.54
N SER A 161 32.20 5.63 28.31
CA SER A 161 33.67 5.74 28.29
C SER A 161 34.20 4.61 29.15
N LEU A 162 35.02 3.72 28.58
CA LEU A 162 35.51 2.50 29.24
C LEU A 162 36.26 2.79 30.56
N ASP A 163 36.84 3.97 30.69
CA ASP A 163 37.54 4.43 31.92
C ASP A 163 36.59 4.84 33.06
N THR A 164 35.28 4.86 32.82
CA THR A 164 34.28 5.12 33.87
C THR A 164 33.66 3.85 34.43
N ILE A 165 33.90 2.69 33.77
CA ILE A 165 33.39 1.39 34.21
C ILE A 165 34.18 0.90 35.41
N SER A 166 33.47 0.68 36.50
CA SER A 166 34.07 0.09 37.72
C SER A 166 34.29 -1.40 37.52
N VAL A 167 35.47 -1.90 37.84
CA VAL A 167 35.84 -3.30 37.74
C VAL A 167 36.32 -3.80 39.10
N ASP A 168 35.60 -4.78 39.63
CA ASP A 168 35.89 -5.38 40.93
C ASP A 168 36.27 -6.87 40.77
N TRP A 169 37.44 -7.23 41.29
CA TRP A 169 37.89 -8.61 41.31
C TRP A 169 37.79 -9.19 42.72
N THR A 170 37.30 -10.40 42.82
CA THR A 170 37.22 -11.18 44.06
C THR A 170 37.77 -12.57 43.86
N ALA A 171 38.35 -13.15 44.89
CA ALA A 171 38.77 -14.54 44.89
C ALA A 171 38.08 -15.27 46.03
N GLU A 172 37.34 -16.29 45.72
CA GLU A 172 36.71 -17.17 46.70
C GLU A 172 37.53 -18.48 46.81
N ASN A 173 38.07 -18.73 48.01
CA ASN A 173 38.62 -20.03 48.27
C ASN A 173 37.47 -20.99 48.57
N VAL A 174 37.22 -21.93 47.67
CA VAL A 174 36.09 -22.84 47.72
C VAL A 174 36.16 -23.79 48.89
N ASP A 175 37.39 -24.24 49.28
CA ASP A 175 37.64 -25.18 50.36
C ASP A 175 37.49 -24.51 51.70
N ALA A 176 37.91 -23.25 51.81
CA ALA A 176 37.83 -22.49 53.10
C ALA A 176 36.53 -21.68 53.23
N ALA A 177 35.73 -21.58 52.16
CA ALA A 177 34.53 -20.76 52.05
C ALA A 177 34.77 -19.28 52.46
N THR A 178 35.89 -18.74 52.02
CA THR A 178 36.25 -17.31 52.26
C THR A 178 36.37 -16.58 50.94
N THR A 179 35.87 -15.35 50.88
CA THR A 179 35.95 -14.47 49.68
C THR A 179 36.73 -13.21 50.03
N ASP A 180 37.75 -12.93 49.29
CA ASP A 180 38.56 -11.71 49.36
C ASP A 180 38.31 -10.80 48.16
N THR A 181 38.18 -9.50 48.39
CA THR A 181 38.27 -8.50 47.33
C THR A 181 39.71 -8.22 47.04
N ILE A 182 40.20 -8.61 45.90
CA ILE A 182 41.62 -8.63 45.56
C ILE A 182 42.08 -7.43 44.74
N LEU A 183 41.17 -6.85 43.97
CA LEU A 183 41.40 -5.63 43.20
C LEU A 183 40.07 -4.92 42.98
N SER A 184 40.07 -3.56 43.04
CA SER A 184 38.94 -2.72 42.71
C SER A 184 39.43 -1.44 42.07
N GLY A 185 38.80 -0.99 41.00
CA GLY A 185 39.20 0.21 40.28
C GLY A 185 38.39 0.33 39.00
N ASN A 186 38.69 1.32 38.18
CA ASN A 186 38.08 1.45 36.86
C ASN A 186 38.96 0.76 35.79
N ALA A 187 38.33 0.33 34.68
CA ALA A 187 39.07 -0.05 33.50
C ALA A 187 39.86 1.15 32.94
N ASP A 188 40.89 0.88 32.13
CA ASP A 188 41.63 1.95 31.46
C ASP A 188 40.81 2.45 30.22
N ALA A 189 41.28 3.47 29.53
CA ALA A 189 40.61 4.03 28.34
C ALA A 189 40.50 3.05 27.15
N ASN A 190 41.17 1.88 27.23
CA ASN A 190 41.05 0.79 26.25
C ASN A 190 40.17 -0.35 26.79
N GLY A 191 39.54 -0.18 27.94
CA GLY A 191 38.73 -1.18 28.59
C GLY A 191 39.51 -2.29 29.33
N LEU A 192 40.81 -2.09 29.59
CA LEU A 192 41.65 -3.10 30.22
C LEU A 192 41.67 -2.88 31.73
N SER A 193 41.41 -3.95 32.48
CA SER A 193 41.65 -4.06 33.92
C SER A 193 42.83 -4.99 34.19
N THR A 194 43.85 -4.52 34.86
CA THR A 194 45.06 -5.30 35.15
C THR A 194 45.48 -5.17 36.59
N GLY A 195 45.95 -6.25 37.15
CA GLY A 195 46.49 -6.30 38.51
C GLY A 195 47.20 -7.60 38.80
N SER A 196 47.50 -7.86 40.08
CA SER A 196 48.04 -9.13 40.53
C SER A 196 47.62 -9.41 41.95
N TRP A 197 47.52 -10.68 42.30
CA TRP A 197 47.16 -11.17 43.61
C TRP A 197 48.02 -12.36 44.00
N THR A 198 48.29 -12.52 45.28
CA THR A 198 49.08 -13.65 45.84
C THR A 198 48.23 -14.42 46.84
N PRO A 199 47.80 -15.64 46.52
CA PRO A 199 47.04 -16.48 47.43
C PRO A 199 47.83 -16.76 48.72
N THR A 200 47.10 -16.75 49.84
CA THR A 200 47.71 -16.99 51.21
C THR A 200 47.36 -18.35 51.80
N ALA A 201 46.56 -19.17 51.12
CA ALA A 201 46.18 -20.50 51.51
C ALA A 201 46.12 -21.43 50.28
N VAL A 202 46.36 -22.74 50.50
CA VAL A 202 46.13 -23.76 49.47
C VAL A 202 44.63 -24.00 49.27
N GLY A 203 44.26 -24.54 48.11
CA GLY A 203 42.89 -24.94 47.74
C GLY A 203 42.41 -24.38 46.41
N GLY A 204 41.25 -24.85 45.96
CA GLY A 204 40.58 -24.33 44.75
C GLY A 204 40.04 -22.92 44.94
N TYR A 205 40.34 -22.01 44.04
CA TYR A 205 39.80 -20.65 44.04
C TYR A 205 38.93 -20.37 42.83
N ILE A 206 37.82 -19.66 43.06
CA ILE A 206 37.03 -19.04 42.01
C ILE A 206 37.33 -17.56 42.00
N VAL A 207 38.02 -17.12 40.96
CA VAL A 207 38.29 -15.69 40.73
C VAL A 207 37.18 -15.12 39.90
N THR A 208 36.51 -14.10 40.41
CA THR A 208 35.38 -13.44 39.78
C THR A 208 35.74 -11.98 39.47
N VAL A 209 35.43 -11.53 38.27
CA VAL A 209 35.52 -10.12 37.88
C VAL A 209 34.14 -9.61 37.57
N THR A 210 33.80 -8.43 38.05
CA THR A 210 32.52 -7.76 37.77
C THR A 210 32.79 -6.37 37.24
N ALA A 211 32.22 -6.07 36.08
CA ALA A 211 32.24 -4.71 35.50
C ALA A 211 30.88 -4.07 35.70
N THR A 212 30.86 -2.82 36.16
CA THR A 212 29.63 -2.05 36.39
C THR A 212 29.78 -0.68 35.72
N ASP A 213 28.85 -0.32 34.87
CA ASP A 213 28.78 0.98 34.18
C ASP A 213 28.30 2.10 35.13
N ALA A 214 28.24 3.33 34.61
CA ALA A 214 27.83 4.49 35.38
C ALA A 214 26.32 4.50 35.68
N GLU A 215 25.52 3.76 34.93
CA GLU A 215 24.08 3.59 35.08
C GLU A 215 23.73 2.47 36.07
N GLY A 216 24.67 1.63 36.38
CA GLY A 216 24.55 0.55 37.37
C GLY A 216 24.26 -0.83 36.76
N ASN A 217 24.34 -0.99 35.43
CA ASN A 217 24.26 -2.30 34.79
C ASN A 217 25.60 -3.04 35.00
N ALA A 218 25.57 -4.33 35.18
CA ALA A 218 26.76 -5.09 35.49
C ALA A 218 26.84 -6.45 34.81
N ALA A 219 28.04 -6.79 34.37
CA ALA A 219 28.39 -8.13 33.91
C ALA A 219 29.50 -8.72 34.77
N ALA A 220 29.51 -10.03 34.92
CA ALA A 220 30.54 -10.73 35.67
C ALA A 220 30.99 -11.99 34.93
N GLU A 221 32.27 -12.30 35.06
CA GLU A 221 32.88 -13.53 34.57
C GLU A 221 33.71 -14.19 35.65
N GLN A 222 33.89 -15.50 35.58
CA GLN A 222 34.55 -16.30 36.61
C GLN A 222 35.54 -17.27 35.98
N VAL A 223 36.63 -17.50 36.70
CA VAL A 223 37.61 -18.50 36.34
C VAL A 223 38.06 -19.29 37.60
N ALA A 224 38.19 -20.59 37.49
CA ALA A 224 38.68 -21.44 38.57
C ALA A 224 40.17 -21.67 38.39
N ILE A 225 40.90 -21.64 39.48
CA ILE A 225 42.32 -21.96 39.57
C ILE A 225 42.61 -22.82 40.83
N ASP A 226 43.71 -23.52 40.86
CA ASP A 226 44.14 -24.30 42.02
C ASP A 226 45.47 -23.83 42.60
N VAL A 227 45.65 -23.95 43.92
CA VAL A 227 46.86 -23.49 44.65
C VAL A 227 47.36 -24.62 45.60
N GLU A 228 48.52 -25.12 45.32
CA GLU A 228 49.10 -26.32 45.98
C GLU A 228 50.37 -26.07 46.81
N ASP A 229 50.76 -26.99 47.64
CA ASP A 229 51.99 -26.87 48.49
C ASP A 229 53.14 -27.78 47.98
N ALA A 230 54.40 -27.36 48.18
CA ALA A 230 55.55 -27.98 47.52
C ALA A 230 56.41 -28.75 48.53
N LEU A 231 56.34 -30.13 48.64
CA LEU A 231 57.28 -30.96 49.39
C LEU A 231 57.45 -32.40 48.87
N GLY A 232 58.67 -32.91 48.79
CA GLY A 232 59.00 -34.33 48.58
C GLY A 232 60.50 -34.71 48.44
N ALA A 233 60.90 -35.94 48.78
CA ALA A 233 62.20 -36.55 48.59
C ALA A 233 62.12 -37.79 47.68
N ASP A 234 63.06 -38.00 46.81
CA ASP A 234 63.24 -39.02 45.80
C ASP A 234 64.06 -40.22 46.33
N LEU A 235 63.50 -41.46 46.38
CA LEU A 235 64.08 -42.61 47.01
C LEU A 235 64.76 -43.57 46.08
N ASP A 236 64.39 -43.69 44.85
CA ASP A 236 65.02 -44.59 43.83
C ASP A 236 65.95 -43.86 42.87
N GLY A 237 65.89 -42.49 42.82
CA GLY A 237 66.85 -41.67 42.14
C GLY A 237 66.46 -41.38 40.70
N ASP A 238 65.21 -41.51 40.32
CA ASP A 238 64.67 -41.24 39.02
C ASP A 238 64.36 -39.75 38.79
N GLY A 239 64.30 -38.94 39.85
CA GLY A 239 64.10 -37.52 39.82
C GLY A 239 62.69 -37.06 40.37
N PHE A 240 61.91 -38.00 40.81
CA PHE A 240 60.60 -37.75 41.42
C PHE A 240 60.57 -38.19 42.85
N SER A 241 59.57 -37.84 43.59
CA SER A 241 59.37 -38.28 44.96
C SER A 241 57.89 -38.57 45.19
N ALA A 242 57.52 -39.32 46.16
CA ALA A 242 56.17 -39.64 46.53
C ALA A 242 55.25 -38.35 46.67
N ASN A 243 55.86 -37.21 47.08
CA ASN A 243 55.17 -35.92 47.17
C ASN A 243 55.26 -35.11 45.84
N SER A 244 56.09 -35.55 44.89
CA SER A 244 56.09 -35.01 43.53
C SER A 244 55.27 -35.84 42.53
N GLY A 245 54.55 -36.84 43.14
CA GLY A 245 53.58 -37.60 42.34
C GLY A 245 54.00 -39.03 42.07
N ASP A 246 55.24 -39.46 42.51
CA ASP A 246 55.72 -40.79 42.37
C ASP A 246 54.88 -41.75 43.20
N CYS A 247 54.28 -42.72 42.57
CA CYS A 247 53.39 -43.68 43.21
C CYS A 247 54.04 -44.93 43.64
N ASP A 248 55.31 -45.19 43.22
CA ASP A 248 56.17 -46.17 43.76
C ASP A 248 57.63 -45.66 43.83
N ASP A 249 57.90 -44.72 44.72
CA ASP A 249 59.18 -44.03 44.99
C ASP A 249 60.34 -45.07 45.34
N THR A 250 60.21 -46.32 44.93
CA THR A 250 61.16 -47.41 45.06
C THR A 250 61.38 -48.12 43.73
N ASP A 251 60.69 -47.84 42.67
CA ASP A 251 60.87 -48.43 41.36
C ASP A 251 61.04 -47.32 40.31
N PRO A 252 62.25 -47.07 39.81
CA PRO A 252 62.53 -45.94 38.88
C PRO A 252 61.85 -46.04 37.51
N ASP A 253 61.19 -47.13 37.23
CA ASP A 253 60.33 -47.27 36.01
C ASP A 253 58.88 -46.83 36.26
N ILE A 254 58.52 -46.42 37.48
CA ILE A 254 57.20 -45.97 37.91
C ILE A 254 57.34 -44.56 38.49
N ASN A 255 57.04 -43.52 37.66
CA ASN A 255 57.12 -42.09 38.05
C ASN A 255 56.27 -41.23 37.17
N PRO A 256 55.92 -39.98 37.53
CA PRO A 256 55.12 -39.11 36.80
C PRO A 256 55.57 -38.71 35.36
N ASN A 257 56.71 -39.16 34.95
CA ASN A 257 57.28 -39.01 33.62
C ASN A 257 57.49 -40.33 32.89
N ALA A 258 57.17 -41.46 33.53
CA ALA A 258 57.24 -42.77 32.88
C ALA A 258 56.17 -42.82 31.76
N ILE A 259 56.36 -43.65 30.78
CA ILE A 259 55.41 -43.96 29.74
C ILE A 259 54.65 -45.19 30.16
N GLU A 260 53.34 -45.12 30.18
CA GLU A 260 52.47 -46.26 30.47
C GLU A 260 52.74 -47.46 29.53
N ILE A 261 52.67 -48.62 30.09
CA ILE A 261 52.83 -49.89 29.35
C ILE A 261 51.50 -50.63 29.40
N CYS A 262 50.78 -50.55 28.32
CA CYS A 262 49.45 -51.14 28.22
C CYS A 262 49.46 -52.65 28.52
N GLY A 263 48.62 -53.12 29.43
CA GLY A 263 48.34 -54.51 29.72
C GLY A 263 49.21 -55.12 30.80
N ASP A 264 50.07 -54.39 31.50
CA ASP A 264 50.88 -54.91 32.67
C ASP A 264 50.16 -54.67 33.99
N ALA A 265 49.12 -53.91 34.04
CA ALA A 265 48.28 -53.56 35.18
C ALA A 265 49.04 -52.77 36.26
N LEU A 266 50.05 -52.01 35.92
CA LEU A 266 50.73 -51.02 36.77
C LEU A 266 50.34 -49.60 36.30
N ASP A 267 50.43 -48.67 37.19
CA ASP A 267 50.29 -47.24 36.98
C ASP A 267 51.70 -46.69 36.85
N ASN A 268 52.27 -46.76 35.64
CA ASN A 268 53.72 -46.49 35.49
C ASN A 268 53.98 -45.00 35.57
N ASP A 269 53.15 -44.15 35.16
CA ASP A 269 53.26 -42.68 35.16
C ASP A 269 52.64 -41.98 36.38
N CYS A 270 52.11 -42.79 37.31
CA CYS A 270 51.56 -42.28 38.54
C CYS A 270 50.37 -41.28 38.41
N THR A 271 49.60 -41.36 37.34
CA THR A 271 48.40 -40.55 37.18
C THR A 271 47.25 -41.00 38.10
N GLY A 272 47.37 -42.17 38.71
CA GLY A 272 46.32 -42.79 39.55
C GLY A 272 45.35 -43.64 38.71
N VAL A 273 45.66 -43.83 37.47
CA VAL A 273 44.96 -44.69 36.54
C VAL A 273 45.93 -45.71 35.99
N VAL A 274 45.55 -46.95 35.87
CA VAL A 274 46.41 -48.06 35.40
C VAL A 274 46.19 -48.16 33.86
N ASP A 275 47.29 -48.35 33.16
CA ASP A 275 47.32 -48.58 31.73
C ASP A 275 46.69 -47.35 30.95
N ASP A 276 46.96 -46.11 31.37
CA ASP A 276 46.47 -44.90 30.75
C ASP A 276 47.47 -44.25 29.78
N LYS A 277 48.06 -45.08 28.90
CA LYS A 277 49.05 -44.64 27.91
C LYS A 277 48.46 -43.63 26.94
N ASP A 278 49.07 -42.46 26.94
CA ASP A 278 48.77 -41.33 26.08
C ASP A 278 50.14 -40.75 25.64
N GLU A 279 50.76 -41.36 24.58
CA GLU A 279 52.14 -41.05 24.15
C GLU A 279 52.25 -39.68 23.48
N ASP A 280 51.20 -39.22 22.84
CA ASP A 280 51.16 -37.95 22.17
C ASP A 280 50.48 -36.83 22.96
N ASN A 281 49.92 -37.14 24.11
CA ASN A 281 49.34 -36.24 25.10
C ASN A 281 48.09 -35.47 24.59
N ASP A 282 47.21 -36.17 23.94
CA ASP A 282 45.96 -35.62 23.46
C ASP A 282 44.74 -35.89 24.36
N LEU A 283 44.95 -36.61 25.47
CA LEU A 283 43.97 -37.02 26.47
C LEU A 283 43.03 -38.17 26.02
N HIS A 284 43.37 -38.86 25.01
CA HIS A 284 42.80 -40.14 24.61
C HIS A 284 43.75 -41.29 24.90
N ILE A 285 43.22 -42.46 25.18
CA ILE A 285 44.04 -43.60 25.62
C ILE A 285 44.11 -44.62 24.48
N ASP A 286 45.36 -45.14 24.26
CA ASP A 286 45.61 -46.20 23.26
C ASP A 286 44.62 -47.34 23.41
N LEU A 287 43.91 -47.66 22.33
CA LEU A 287 43.00 -48.82 22.28
C LEU A 287 43.56 -50.16 22.70
N ALA A 288 44.89 -50.27 22.72
CA ALA A 288 45.59 -51.46 23.25
C ALA A 288 45.52 -51.57 24.78
N CYS A 289 45.24 -50.51 25.51
CA CYS A 289 45.19 -50.46 26.96
C CYS A 289 43.89 -51.06 27.55
N VAL A 290 43.59 -52.27 27.25
CA VAL A 290 42.33 -52.98 27.56
C VAL A 290 41.97 -53.07 29.05
N ASN A 291 42.91 -52.80 29.98
CA ASN A 291 42.69 -52.75 31.40
C ASN A 291 42.49 -51.38 31.99
N TYR A 292 42.52 -50.31 31.11
CA TYR A 292 42.29 -48.95 31.52
C TYR A 292 40.91 -48.78 32.19
N THR A 293 40.88 -48.08 33.30
CA THR A 293 39.65 -47.82 34.07
C THR A 293 39.54 -46.36 34.51
N GLY A 294 40.37 -45.50 33.96
CA GLY A 294 40.45 -44.09 34.26
C GLY A 294 39.28 -43.26 33.70
N PRO A 295 39.32 -41.94 33.85
CA PRO A 295 38.25 -41.04 33.43
C PRO A 295 38.36 -40.58 31.97
N LEU A 296 39.47 -40.84 31.26
CA LEU A 296 39.66 -40.53 29.86
C LEU A 296 39.04 -41.61 28.97
N ASP A 297 38.83 -41.34 27.72
CA ASP A 297 38.23 -42.26 26.79
C ASP A 297 39.30 -43.22 26.22
N LEU A 298 38.99 -44.54 26.17
CA LEU A 298 39.87 -45.58 25.61
C LEU A 298 39.49 -45.73 24.13
N ASP A 299 40.00 -44.86 23.33
CA ASP A 299 39.47 -44.67 21.96
C ASP A 299 40.48 -44.11 20.95
N ASP A 300 41.77 -44.05 21.32
CA ASP A 300 42.85 -43.68 20.43
C ASP A 300 43.30 -44.89 19.61
N CYS A 301 43.31 -44.79 18.30
CA CYS A 301 43.76 -45.84 17.41
C CYS A 301 45.17 -45.62 16.82
N ASP A 302 45.81 -44.49 17.05
CA ASP A 302 47.23 -44.24 16.79
C ASP A 302 47.88 -43.30 17.83
N ASP A 303 48.09 -43.81 19.02
CA ASP A 303 48.72 -43.19 20.20
C ASP A 303 50.06 -42.49 19.92
N SER A 304 50.49 -42.37 18.67
CA SER A 304 51.66 -41.58 18.27
C SER A 304 51.32 -40.30 17.57
N ASN A 305 50.05 -40.02 17.37
CA ASN A 305 49.58 -38.89 16.57
C ASN A 305 48.32 -38.23 17.20
N SER A 306 48.50 -37.20 17.97
CA SER A 306 47.48 -36.46 18.73
C SER A 306 46.35 -35.87 17.88
N GLN A 307 46.22 -36.24 16.66
CA GLN A 307 45.14 -35.88 15.73
C GLN A 307 44.27 -37.11 15.36
N ILE A 308 44.58 -38.29 15.94
CA ILE A 308 43.91 -39.56 15.61
C ILE A 308 43.32 -40.20 16.87
N TYR A 309 42.03 -39.98 17.13
CA TYR A 309 41.29 -40.58 18.22
C TYR A 309 39.79 -40.52 17.91
N THR A 310 38.99 -41.34 18.55
CA THR A 310 37.53 -41.35 18.28
C THR A 310 36.87 -39.99 18.52
N GLY A 311 36.35 -39.40 17.46
CA GLY A 311 35.74 -38.07 17.45
C GLY A 311 36.72 -36.92 17.24
N ALA A 312 37.96 -37.19 16.84
CA ALA A 312 38.84 -36.17 16.28
C ALA A 312 38.17 -35.53 15.06
N GLY A 313 38.63 -34.35 14.66
CA GLY A 313 38.16 -33.76 13.42
C GLY A 313 38.99 -34.30 12.27
N GLU A 314 38.33 -34.79 11.23
CA GLU A 314 38.99 -35.32 10.04
C GLU A 314 39.86 -34.29 9.33
N LEU A 315 40.96 -34.72 8.76
CA LEU A 315 41.89 -33.94 7.96
C LEU A 315 42.01 -34.59 6.60
N GLN A 316 41.93 -33.84 5.52
CA GLN A 316 42.05 -34.34 4.17
C GLN A 316 43.46 -34.85 3.86
N ASP A 317 43.86 -35.99 4.46
CA ASP A 317 45.18 -36.56 4.34
C ASP A 317 45.16 -38.10 4.05
N GLY A 318 43.98 -38.70 3.98
CA GLY A 318 43.75 -40.10 3.68
C GLY A 318 43.98 -41.01 4.91
N ILE A 319 43.83 -40.46 6.10
CA ILE A 319 43.90 -41.14 7.39
C ILE A 319 42.51 -41.01 8.05
N ASP A 320 42.04 -42.07 8.65
CA ASP A 320 40.86 -42.11 9.51
C ASP A 320 41.24 -41.50 10.88
N ASN A 321 41.01 -40.18 11.01
CA ASN A 321 41.46 -39.48 12.23
C ASN A 321 40.57 -39.76 13.42
N ASP A 322 39.29 -40.08 13.24
CA ASP A 322 38.34 -40.28 14.31
C ASP A 322 38.06 -41.79 14.58
N CYS A 323 38.73 -42.66 13.84
CA CYS A 323 38.69 -44.11 14.05
C CYS A 323 37.33 -44.76 13.81
N ASP A 324 36.45 -44.15 13.00
CA ASP A 324 35.12 -44.68 12.77
C ASP A 324 35.02 -45.61 11.57
N GLY A 325 36.04 -45.62 10.73
CA GLY A 325 36.21 -46.53 9.58
C GLY A 325 35.95 -45.85 8.25
N PHE A 326 35.62 -44.57 8.22
CA PHE A 326 35.67 -43.73 7.04
C PHE A 326 37.02 -43.00 6.94
N LEU A 327 37.34 -42.43 5.82
CA LEU A 327 38.56 -41.68 5.61
C LEU A 327 38.20 -40.26 5.24
N ASP A 328 38.71 -39.29 6.00
CA ASP A 328 38.55 -37.86 5.72
C ASP A 328 37.06 -37.37 5.65
N GLU A 329 36.10 -38.00 6.41
CA GLU A 329 34.72 -37.49 6.45
C GLU A 329 34.63 -36.10 7.07
N ASP A 330 33.59 -35.38 6.77
CA ASP A 330 33.45 -33.96 7.08
C ASP A 330 34.56 -33.07 6.47
N THR A 331 35.39 -33.61 5.55
CA THR A 331 36.39 -32.82 4.80
C THR A 331 35.92 -32.60 3.36
N PRO A 332 36.40 -31.57 2.69
CA PRO A 332 35.99 -31.29 1.31
C PRO A 332 36.29 -32.41 0.30
N GLY A 333 37.03 -33.43 0.66
CA GLY A 333 37.38 -34.59 -0.19
C GLY A 333 36.55 -35.83 0.08
N PHE A 334 35.69 -35.81 1.04
CA PHE A 334 34.76 -36.89 1.37
C PHE A 334 33.36 -36.58 0.81
N ASP A 335 32.54 -37.55 0.58
CA ASP A 335 31.17 -37.43 0.14
C ASP A 335 30.28 -37.69 1.36
N ASP A 336 29.91 -36.62 2.08
CA ASP A 336 29.22 -36.68 3.37
C ASP A 336 27.74 -37.03 3.26
N ASP A 337 27.12 -36.78 2.14
CA ASP A 337 25.69 -36.98 1.91
C ASP A 337 25.36 -38.22 1.05
N GLY A 338 26.35 -38.81 0.43
CA GLY A 338 26.25 -40.09 -0.27
C GLY A 338 25.71 -40.00 -1.69
N ASP A 339 25.87 -38.87 -2.34
CA ASP A 339 25.44 -38.69 -3.71
C ASP A 339 26.53 -38.98 -4.78
N CYS A 340 27.73 -39.35 -4.32
CA CYS A 340 28.92 -39.68 -5.10
C CYS A 340 29.67 -38.46 -5.64
N TYR A 341 29.49 -37.31 -5.09
CA TYR A 341 30.32 -36.14 -5.34
C TYR A 341 30.99 -35.72 -4.02
N CYS A 342 32.06 -34.97 -4.08
CA CYS A 342 32.70 -34.28 -2.97
C CYS A 342 32.97 -32.83 -3.35
N GLU A 343 33.17 -31.94 -2.38
CA GLU A 343 33.35 -30.50 -2.65
C GLU A 343 34.60 -30.24 -3.50
N VAL A 344 35.74 -30.78 -3.10
CA VAL A 344 37.06 -30.52 -3.72
C VAL A 344 37.86 -31.80 -3.87
N GLY A 345 38.17 -32.16 -5.07
CA GLY A 345 39.01 -33.36 -5.36
C GLY A 345 40.47 -33.24 -4.87
N PRO A 346 41.14 -34.38 -4.68
CA PRO A 346 40.61 -35.71 -5.03
C PRO A 346 39.63 -36.24 -3.99
N CYS A 347 38.48 -36.74 -4.41
CA CYS A 347 37.56 -37.42 -3.53
C CYS A 347 38.13 -38.75 -3.02
N VAL A 348 37.98 -39.07 -1.76
CA VAL A 348 38.66 -40.19 -1.08
C VAL A 348 37.71 -41.31 -0.67
N ASP A 349 36.61 -41.03 -0.06
CA ASP A 349 35.59 -42.01 0.38
C ASP A 349 34.18 -41.36 0.41
N SER A 350 33.14 -42.10 0.82
CA SER A 350 31.73 -41.72 0.85
C SER A 350 30.98 -42.45 1.94
N VAL A 351 30.00 -41.78 2.54
CA VAL A 351 29.02 -42.44 3.45
C VAL A 351 28.20 -43.51 2.75
N GLU A 352 28.03 -43.45 1.39
CA GLU A 352 27.28 -44.42 0.62
C GLU A 352 28.20 -45.47 -0.06
N PRO A 353 28.24 -46.71 0.43
CA PRO A 353 29.16 -47.74 -0.09
C PRO A 353 28.96 -48.11 -1.55
N THR A 354 27.88 -47.64 -2.18
CA THR A 354 27.64 -47.89 -3.60
C THR A 354 28.32 -46.91 -4.55
N CYS A 355 28.88 -45.84 -4.01
CA CYS A 355 29.64 -44.87 -4.74
C CYS A 355 31.02 -45.42 -5.10
N THR A 356 31.12 -46.14 -6.21
CA THR A 356 32.36 -46.74 -6.70
C THR A 356 33.22 -45.83 -7.55
N THR A 357 32.73 -44.65 -7.83
CA THR A 357 33.44 -43.58 -8.56
C THR A 357 32.92 -42.26 -8.01
N LEU A 358 33.76 -41.59 -7.30
CA LEU A 358 33.51 -40.28 -6.75
C LEU A 358 33.88 -39.21 -7.77
N LEU A 359 33.11 -38.15 -7.82
CA LEU A 359 33.30 -36.98 -8.68
C LEU A 359 33.49 -35.74 -7.82
N GLU A 360 34.22 -34.76 -8.31
CA GLU A 360 34.50 -33.50 -7.62
C GLU A 360 33.47 -32.41 -8.03
N GLY A 361 33.30 -31.42 -7.21
CA GLY A 361 32.60 -30.17 -7.50
C GLY A 361 31.26 -30.02 -6.83
N ASP A 362 31.01 -30.81 -5.78
CA ASP A 362 29.86 -30.58 -4.92
C ASP A 362 29.94 -29.19 -4.29
N CYS A 363 28.83 -28.49 -4.24
CA CYS A 363 28.77 -27.15 -3.67
C CYS A 363 28.07 -27.11 -2.30
N ASP A 364 27.46 -28.20 -1.88
CA ASP A 364 26.87 -28.38 -0.56
C ASP A 364 26.82 -29.86 -0.19
N ASP A 365 27.94 -30.42 0.26
CA ASP A 365 28.20 -31.80 0.61
C ASP A 365 27.38 -32.30 1.81
N THR A 366 26.38 -31.53 2.23
CA THR A 366 25.39 -31.94 3.24
C THR A 366 24.01 -32.22 2.62
N LEU A 367 23.87 -32.04 1.30
CA LEU A 367 22.59 -32.03 0.61
C LEU A 367 22.63 -32.85 -0.67
N PRO A 368 22.23 -34.14 -0.67
CA PRO A 368 22.36 -35.07 -1.82
C PRO A 368 21.74 -34.61 -3.13
N GLU A 369 20.92 -33.59 -3.12
CA GLU A 369 20.35 -32.96 -4.29
C GLU A 369 21.19 -31.79 -4.86
N ALA A 370 22.33 -31.43 -4.23
CA ALA A 370 23.16 -30.29 -4.63
C ALA A 370 24.51 -30.73 -5.17
N ASN A 371 24.56 -31.27 -6.38
CA ASN A 371 25.76 -31.78 -7.05
C ASN A 371 25.79 -31.45 -8.53
N PRO A 372 26.94 -31.45 -9.21
CA PRO A 372 27.06 -31.14 -10.64
C PRO A 372 26.28 -32.06 -11.60
N GLY A 373 25.73 -33.16 -11.09
CA GLY A 373 24.87 -34.08 -11.84
C GLY A 373 23.37 -33.91 -11.58
N ALA A 374 23.01 -33.11 -10.62
CA ALA A 374 21.63 -32.86 -10.25
C ALA A 374 20.91 -31.97 -11.26
N SER A 375 19.59 -31.99 -11.21
CA SER A 375 18.78 -31.05 -11.98
C SER A 375 18.38 -29.90 -11.07
N ASP A 376 18.75 -28.71 -11.45
CA ASP A 376 18.42 -27.51 -10.71
C ASP A 376 17.29 -26.74 -11.40
N GLN A 377 16.30 -26.31 -10.63
CA GLN A 377 15.28 -25.36 -11.06
C GLN A 377 15.20 -24.26 -10.01
N PRO A 378 15.07 -23.01 -10.42
CA PRO A 378 14.93 -21.91 -9.46
C PRO A 378 13.92 -22.21 -8.37
N ASP A 379 14.30 -22.12 -7.12
CA ASP A 379 13.42 -22.37 -5.99
C ASP A 379 13.50 -21.25 -4.93
N ILE A 380 12.65 -21.31 -3.92
CA ILE A 380 12.66 -20.31 -2.83
C ILE A 380 13.63 -20.64 -1.70
N GLY A 381 14.34 -21.75 -1.77
CA GLY A 381 15.46 -22.11 -0.90
C GLY A 381 16.77 -21.48 -1.35
N TYR A 382 16.84 -21.05 -2.61
CA TYR A 382 18.01 -20.45 -3.25
C TYR A 382 19.21 -21.41 -3.30
N ILE A 383 18.93 -22.68 -3.49
CA ILE A 383 19.94 -23.73 -3.56
C ILE A 383 20.43 -23.81 -5.02
N ASP A 384 21.76 -23.70 -5.21
CA ASP A 384 22.40 -24.05 -6.47
C ASP A 384 22.54 -25.57 -6.53
N GLY A 385 21.46 -26.23 -6.93
CA GLY A 385 21.38 -27.68 -6.87
C GLY A 385 22.27 -28.41 -7.87
N ASN A 386 22.76 -27.74 -8.93
CA ASN A 386 23.62 -28.35 -9.92
C ASN A 386 25.06 -27.79 -9.89
N CYS A 387 25.38 -26.96 -8.92
CA CYS A 387 26.69 -26.37 -8.67
C CYS A 387 27.25 -25.57 -9.86
N ASP A 388 26.39 -24.98 -10.67
CA ASP A 388 26.79 -24.20 -11.85
C ASP A 388 27.02 -22.70 -11.51
N GLY A 389 26.77 -22.31 -10.27
CA GLY A 389 26.94 -20.96 -9.72
C GLY A 389 25.70 -20.08 -9.80
N VAL A 390 24.54 -20.66 -10.10
CA VAL A 390 23.26 -19.94 -10.21
C VAL A 390 22.15 -20.84 -9.67
N ASP A 391 21.27 -20.38 -8.81
CA ASP A 391 20.01 -21.07 -8.49
C ASP A 391 19.19 -21.20 -9.79
N GLY A 392 19.17 -22.39 -10.39
CA GLY A 392 18.57 -22.70 -11.70
C GLY A 392 19.61 -23.08 -12.75
N ASP A 393 19.29 -24.08 -13.57
CA ASP A 393 20.17 -24.63 -14.61
C ASP A 393 20.50 -23.58 -15.70
N ILE A 394 21.78 -23.20 -15.80
CA ILE A 394 22.30 -22.29 -16.85
C ILE A 394 21.96 -22.83 -18.24
N ALA A 395 21.94 -24.15 -18.45
CA ALA A 395 21.66 -24.76 -19.75
C ALA A 395 20.16 -24.65 -20.13
N ASP A 396 19.25 -24.55 -19.19
CA ASP A 396 17.80 -24.36 -19.42
C ASP A 396 17.32 -22.93 -19.16
N SER A 397 18.21 -22.00 -18.83
CA SER A 397 17.89 -20.63 -18.45
C SER A 397 18.31 -19.57 -19.46
N VAL A 398 17.55 -18.50 -19.56
CA VAL A 398 17.91 -17.27 -20.28
C VAL A 398 18.03 -16.12 -19.27
N PHE A 399 19.11 -15.40 -19.34
CA PHE A 399 19.49 -14.33 -18.45
C PHE A 399 18.98 -12.98 -18.93
N VAL A 400 18.36 -12.21 -18.04
CA VAL A 400 17.91 -10.84 -18.30
C VAL A 400 18.39 -9.90 -17.20
N ASP A 401 19.13 -8.86 -17.58
CA ASP A 401 19.48 -7.75 -16.70
C ASP A 401 18.86 -6.45 -17.24
N PRO A 402 17.78 -5.94 -16.61
CA PRO A 402 17.10 -4.74 -17.06
C PRO A 402 17.93 -3.46 -16.94
N VAL A 403 19.11 -3.51 -16.30
CA VAL A 403 19.98 -2.36 -16.04
C VAL A 403 21.18 -2.36 -16.97
N ASN A 404 21.89 -3.49 -17.06
CA ASN A 404 23.18 -3.59 -17.76
C ASN A 404 23.16 -4.51 -18.99
N GLY A 405 22.10 -5.28 -19.19
CA GLY A 405 21.95 -6.20 -20.30
C GLY A 405 21.90 -5.51 -21.68
N LEU A 406 22.00 -6.28 -22.73
CA LEU A 406 21.87 -5.81 -24.11
C LEU A 406 21.05 -6.81 -24.94
N ASP A 407 20.02 -6.36 -25.66
CA ASP A 407 19.20 -7.25 -26.50
C ASP A 407 19.98 -7.87 -27.67
N GLY A 408 21.14 -7.32 -27.98
CA GLY A 408 22.07 -7.91 -28.95
C GLY A 408 22.84 -9.13 -28.44
N ASN A 409 22.88 -9.36 -27.13
CA ASN A 409 23.46 -10.56 -26.52
C ASN A 409 22.60 -11.79 -26.85
N ASP A 410 23.13 -12.98 -26.67
CA ASP A 410 22.34 -14.22 -26.82
C ASP A 410 21.42 -14.50 -25.61
N GLY A 411 21.79 -14.03 -24.41
CA GLY A 411 21.08 -14.27 -23.17
C GLY A 411 21.31 -15.67 -22.58
N LEU A 412 22.25 -16.44 -23.11
CA LEU A 412 22.43 -17.86 -22.75
C LEU A 412 23.42 -18.08 -21.60
N SER A 413 23.96 -17.01 -21.04
CA SER A 413 24.88 -17.04 -19.90
C SER A 413 24.77 -15.76 -19.06
N ALA A 414 25.18 -15.83 -17.81
CA ALA A 414 25.32 -14.73 -16.88
C ALA A 414 26.16 -13.55 -17.42
N ALA A 415 27.16 -13.84 -18.26
CA ALA A 415 28.06 -12.83 -18.86
C ALA A 415 27.41 -12.09 -20.06
N SER A 416 26.32 -12.59 -20.62
CA SER A 416 25.69 -12.02 -21.82
C SER A 416 24.18 -11.86 -21.70
N PRO A 417 23.68 -11.20 -20.64
CA PRO A 417 22.23 -11.09 -20.41
C PRO A 417 21.53 -10.21 -21.45
N LYS A 418 20.27 -10.49 -21.71
CA LYS A 418 19.36 -9.61 -22.44
C LYS A 418 19.04 -8.35 -21.61
N LEU A 419 18.70 -7.26 -22.29
CA LEU A 419 18.23 -6.04 -21.62
C LEU A 419 16.73 -6.12 -21.32
N THR A 420 15.94 -6.59 -22.27
CA THR A 420 14.49 -6.58 -22.17
C THR A 420 13.91 -7.97 -21.94
N LEU A 421 12.87 -8.04 -21.12
CA LEU A 421 12.16 -9.29 -20.89
C LEU A 421 11.56 -9.88 -22.18
N GLY A 422 11.06 -9.04 -23.10
CA GLY A 422 10.54 -9.49 -24.40
C GLY A 422 11.59 -10.19 -25.26
N ALA A 423 12.84 -9.66 -25.26
CA ALA A 423 13.97 -10.32 -25.95
C ALA A 423 14.36 -11.64 -25.28
N ALA A 424 14.34 -11.69 -23.93
CA ALA A 424 14.63 -12.91 -23.18
C ALA A 424 13.59 -14.01 -23.43
N LEU A 425 12.30 -13.69 -23.37
CA LEU A 425 11.22 -14.63 -23.67
C LEU A 425 11.34 -15.20 -25.12
N SER A 426 11.68 -14.32 -26.08
CA SER A 426 11.93 -14.74 -27.47
C SER A 426 13.15 -15.64 -27.58
N ALA A 427 14.20 -15.35 -26.81
CA ALA A 427 15.40 -16.18 -26.76
C ALA A 427 15.08 -17.56 -26.12
N ALA A 428 14.36 -17.61 -25.01
CA ALA A 428 13.93 -18.83 -24.34
C ALA A 428 13.12 -19.73 -25.29
N GLN A 429 12.12 -19.14 -25.96
CA GLN A 429 11.32 -19.87 -26.95
C GLN A 429 12.15 -20.41 -28.12
N SER A 430 13.10 -19.63 -28.65
CA SER A 430 13.91 -20.02 -29.80
C SER A 430 15.00 -21.02 -29.46
N SER A 431 15.51 -21.04 -28.24
CA SER A 431 16.51 -21.97 -27.72
C SER A 431 15.93 -23.18 -27.00
N ASN A 432 14.60 -23.25 -26.88
CA ASN A 432 13.86 -24.26 -26.14
C ASN A 432 14.29 -24.39 -24.68
N ARG A 433 14.45 -23.23 -24.00
CA ARG A 433 14.76 -23.11 -22.58
C ARG A 433 13.50 -22.78 -21.80
N SER A 434 13.37 -23.33 -20.61
CA SER A 434 12.15 -23.25 -19.81
C SER A 434 12.13 -22.10 -18.83
N TRP A 435 13.28 -21.49 -18.52
CA TRP A 435 13.42 -20.45 -17.53
C TRP A 435 13.97 -19.14 -18.08
N VAL A 436 13.50 -18.04 -17.48
CA VAL A 436 14.10 -16.71 -17.62
C VAL A 436 14.47 -16.20 -16.24
N LEU A 437 15.77 -16.07 -15.98
CA LEU A 437 16.34 -15.55 -14.75
C LEU A 437 16.48 -14.04 -14.86
N ILE A 438 15.91 -13.30 -13.90
CA ILE A 438 15.77 -11.85 -13.97
C ILE A 438 16.54 -11.19 -12.84
N ALA A 439 17.59 -10.46 -13.19
CA ALA A 439 18.32 -9.64 -12.25
C ALA A 439 17.48 -8.45 -11.74
N ASP A 440 17.88 -7.93 -10.58
CA ASP A 440 17.27 -6.78 -9.98
C ASP A 440 17.20 -5.58 -10.91
N GLY A 441 16.09 -4.88 -10.88
CA GLY A 441 15.88 -3.71 -11.71
C GLY A 441 14.44 -3.50 -12.10
N THR A 442 14.23 -2.67 -13.12
CA THR A 442 12.87 -2.39 -13.63
C THR A 442 12.82 -2.69 -15.11
N ALA A 443 12.07 -3.73 -15.48
CA ALA A 443 11.80 -4.10 -16.85
C ALA A 443 10.51 -3.45 -17.36
N ASP A 444 10.58 -2.71 -18.47
CA ASP A 444 9.39 -2.17 -19.14
C ASP A 444 8.75 -3.25 -20.04
N PHE A 445 7.58 -3.71 -19.65
CA PHE A 445 6.81 -4.72 -20.38
C PHE A 445 5.44 -4.21 -20.84
N ARG A 446 5.29 -2.88 -21.00
CA ARG A 446 4.05 -2.22 -21.45
C ARG A 446 3.77 -2.40 -22.94
N GLY A 447 4.78 -2.78 -23.70
CA GLY A 447 4.72 -2.97 -25.16
C GLY A 447 3.80 -4.11 -25.62
N ALA A 448 3.97 -4.51 -26.89
CA ALA A 448 3.19 -5.57 -27.52
C ALA A 448 3.60 -6.98 -27.08
N ASP A 449 4.76 -7.14 -26.45
CA ASP A 449 5.26 -8.43 -25.97
C ASP A 449 4.32 -9.00 -24.90
N ASN A 450 4.20 -10.32 -24.85
CA ASN A 450 3.40 -11.04 -23.87
C ASN A 450 4.24 -12.12 -23.20
N PHE A 451 3.82 -12.51 -22.00
CA PHE A 451 4.32 -13.71 -21.36
C PHE A 451 3.99 -14.95 -22.22
N LEU A 452 4.79 -15.97 -22.10
CA LEU A 452 4.65 -17.19 -22.88
C LEU A 452 4.40 -18.37 -21.93
N GLN A 453 3.38 -19.19 -22.24
CA GLN A 453 3.11 -20.41 -21.47
C GLN A 453 4.28 -21.38 -21.57
N GLY A 454 4.60 -22.05 -20.47
CA GLY A 454 5.70 -23.02 -20.39
C GLY A 454 7.08 -22.36 -20.32
N ILE A 455 7.17 -21.03 -20.23
CA ILE A 455 8.39 -20.33 -19.90
C ILE A 455 8.22 -19.66 -18.54
N ASN A 456 8.96 -20.16 -17.58
CA ASN A 456 8.94 -19.73 -16.20
C ASN A 456 9.80 -18.47 -16.00
N LEU A 457 9.49 -17.70 -14.96
CA LEU A 457 10.23 -16.51 -14.60
C LEU A 457 10.72 -16.63 -13.18
N ALA A 458 12.00 -16.44 -12.95
CA ALA A 458 12.57 -16.34 -11.62
C ALA A 458 13.29 -14.99 -11.45
N GLY A 459 12.92 -14.23 -10.44
CA GLY A 459 13.57 -13.00 -10.04
C GLY A 459 14.42 -13.17 -8.80
N GLY A 460 15.00 -12.07 -8.32
CA GLY A 460 15.80 -12.06 -7.10
C GLY A 460 17.29 -12.24 -7.31
N TYR A 461 17.77 -12.20 -8.55
CA TYR A 461 19.17 -12.34 -8.88
C TYR A 461 19.91 -10.99 -8.81
N ASP A 462 21.14 -11.01 -8.29
CA ASP A 462 22.04 -9.86 -8.41
C ASP A 462 22.60 -9.79 -9.85
N GLY A 463 22.53 -8.62 -10.49
CA GLY A 463 22.96 -8.47 -11.88
C GLY A 463 24.49 -8.56 -12.12
N THR A 464 25.28 -8.78 -11.06
CA THR A 464 26.74 -8.89 -11.13
C THR A 464 27.23 -10.30 -10.80
N THR A 465 26.75 -10.86 -9.70
CA THR A 465 27.13 -12.20 -9.22
C THR A 465 26.17 -13.28 -9.69
N TRP A 466 24.95 -12.94 -9.98
CA TRP A 466 23.81 -13.83 -10.25
C TRP A 466 23.43 -14.73 -9.07
N ASP A 467 23.94 -14.40 -7.89
CA ASP A 467 23.41 -14.98 -6.66
C ASP A 467 21.95 -14.57 -6.50
N ARG A 468 21.14 -15.46 -5.99
CA ARG A 468 19.72 -15.21 -5.70
C ARG A 468 19.49 -15.03 -4.21
N ALA A 469 18.62 -14.10 -3.81
CA ALA A 469 18.36 -13.81 -2.40
C ALA A 469 16.95 -13.36 -2.12
N LEU A 470 16.48 -13.64 -0.89
CA LEU A 470 15.19 -13.15 -0.42
C LEU A 470 15.19 -11.61 -0.37
N GLY A 471 14.14 -11.01 -0.90
CA GLY A 471 13.89 -9.56 -0.82
C GLY A 471 14.23 -8.77 -2.06
N ALA A 472 15.14 -9.23 -2.90
CA ALA A 472 15.35 -8.68 -4.24
C ALA A 472 14.20 -9.13 -5.16
N ARG A 473 13.47 -8.19 -5.73
CA ARG A 473 12.36 -8.50 -6.66
C ARG A 473 12.40 -7.53 -7.84
N PRO A 474 12.81 -7.99 -9.03
CA PRO A 474 12.76 -7.17 -10.22
C PRO A 474 11.32 -6.71 -10.49
N ILE A 475 11.17 -5.45 -10.89
CA ILE A 475 9.86 -4.86 -11.16
C ILE A 475 9.57 -4.96 -12.65
N ILE A 476 8.56 -5.72 -13.01
CA ILE A 476 8.06 -5.80 -14.40
C ILE A 476 6.89 -4.82 -14.52
N VAL A 477 7.09 -3.73 -15.26
CA VAL A 477 6.08 -2.70 -15.47
C VAL A 477 5.15 -3.09 -16.60
N LEU A 478 3.87 -3.24 -16.29
CA LEU A 478 2.81 -3.65 -17.18
C LEU A 478 1.91 -2.46 -17.58
N PRO A 479 1.18 -2.52 -18.70
CA PRO A 479 0.20 -1.49 -19.03
C PRO A 479 -0.90 -1.45 -17.97
N SER A 480 -1.53 -0.30 -17.79
CA SER A 480 -2.64 -0.15 -16.83
C SER A 480 -3.85 -1.03 -17.14
N THR A 481 -3.99 -1.50 -18.38
CA THR A 481 -5.03 -2.44 -18.79
C THR A 481 -4.70 -3.89 -18.47
N GLY A 482 -3.51 -4.16 -17.95
CA GLY A 482 -3.00 -5.51 -17.64
C GLY A 482 -2.46 -6.27 -18.84
N LYS A 483 -1.79 -7.38 -18.53
CA LYS A 483 -1.41 -8.39 -19.53
C LYS A 483 -2.43 -9.53 -19.52
N ILE A 484 -2.85 -9.93 -20.71
CA ILE A 484 -3.83 -11.00 -20.87
C ILE A 484 -3.09 -12.30 -21.19
N LEU A 485 -3.29 -13.28 -20.34
CA LEU A 485 -2.82 -14.65 -20.52
C LEU A 485 -4.03 -15.47 -20.97
N SER A 486 -4.04 -15.90 -22.23
CA SER A 486 -5.20 -16.57 -22.81
C SER A 486 -4.88 -18.00 -23.26
N ASN A 487 -5.73 -18.93 -22.85
CA ASN A 487 -5.66 -20.35 -23.25
C ASN A 487 -4.34 -21.04 -22.87
N TRP A 488 -3.77 -20.68 -21.72
CA TRP A 488 -2.60 -21.36 -21.19
C TRP A 488 -3.03 -22.71 -20.58
N LEU A 489 -2.35 -23.76 -20.99
CA LEU A 489 -2.61 -25.13 -20.53
C LEU A 489 -1.32 -25.83 -20.04
N GLN A 490 -0.17 -25.19 -20.24
CA GLN A 490 1.11 -25.70 -19.75
C GLN A 490 1.42 -25.09 -18.40
N PRO A 491 1.95 -25.88 -17.46
CA PRO A 491 2.47 -25.37 -16.20
C PRO A 491 3.45 -24.24 -16.46
N THR A 492 3.29 -23.16 -15.73
CA THR A 492 4.13 -21.95 -15.83
C THR A 492 4.21 -21.33 -14.46
N GLU A 493 5.39 -20.97 -14.06
CA GLU A 493 5.65 -20.42 -12.73
C GLU A 493 6.32 -19.07 -12.81
N PHE A 494 5.89 -18.14 -11.97
CA PHE A 494 6.52 -16.86 -11.78
C PHE A 494 6.97 -16.74 -10.33
N GLN A 495 8.27 -16.68 -10.11
CA GLN A 495 8.87 -16.66 -8.79
C GLN A 495 9.53 -15.31 -8.51
N GLN A 496 9.32 -14.78 -7.32
CA GLN A 496 10.05 -13.66 -6.71
C GLN A 496 10.20 -12.43 -7.63
N ILE A 497 9.17 -12.10 -8.39
CA ILE A 497 9.09 -10.91 -9.24
C ILE A 497 7.98 -9.98 -8.74
N ALA A 498 8.02 -8.71 -9.16
CA ALA A 498 6.96 -7.74 -8.92
C ALA A 498 6.29 -7.35 -10.25
N LEU A 499 5.09 -7.81 -10.49
CA LEU A 499 4.24 -7.46 -11.64
C LEU A 499 3.47 -6.19 -11.31
N ARG A 500 3.86 -5.05 -11.85
CA ARG A 500 3.27 -3.76 -11.52
C ARG A 500 2.59 -3.12 -12.72
N ALA A 501 1.29 -3.01 -12.67
CA ALA A 501 0.54 -2.22 -13.64
C ALA A 501 0.82 -0.72 -13.48
N ASP A 502 0.73 0.04 -14.56
CA ASP A 502 0.73 1.49 -14.49
C ASP A 502 -0.58 2.01 -13.85
N SER A 503 -0.52 3.21 -13.29
CA SER A 503 -1.72 3.95 -12.89
C SER A 503 -2.47 4.44 -14.13
N SER A 504 -3.77 4.59 -14.02
CA SER A 504 -4.59 5.13 -15.10
C SER A 504 -5.38 6.34 -14.62
N SER A 505 -5.35 7.42 -15.40
CA SER A 505 -6.18 8.60 -15.13
C SER A 505 -7.61 8.46 -15.68
N ASN A 506 -7.82 7.64 -16.72
CA ASN A 506 -9.08 7.53 -17.44
C ASN A 506 -9.48 6.07 -17.75
N GLY A 507 -8.96 5.11 -17.00
CA GLY A 507 -9.20 3.69 -17.24
C GLY A 507 -8.88 2.85 -16.00
N PRO A 508 -8.97 1.52 -16.13
CA PRO A 508 -8.62 0.60 -15.06
C PRO A 508 -7.11 0.58 -14.80
N SER A 509 -6.73 0.12 -13.61
CA SER A 509 -5.40 -0.40 -13.34
C SER A 509 -5.52 -1.86 -12.96
N MET A 510 -5.05 -2.73 -13.84
CA MET A 510 -5.05 -4.20 -13.66
C MET A 510 -3.66 -4.71 -14.02
N ALA A 511 -3.13 -5.71 -13.31
CA ALA A 511 -1.83 -6.26 -13.64
C ALA A 511 -1.93 -7.52 -14.51
N LEU A 512 -2.69 -8.50 -14.08
CA LEU A 512 -2.89 -9.75 -14.83
C LEU A 512 -4.36 -10.01 -15.13
N ILE A 513 -4.62 -10.51 -16.33
CA ILE A 513 -5.93 -11.00 -16.75
C ILE A 513 -5.73 -12.43 -17.29
N LEU A 514 -6.28 -13.40 -16.59
CA LEU A 514 -6.23 -14.81 -16.96
C LEU A 514 -7.56 -15.16 -17.66
N ASP A 515 -7.48 -15.59 -18.90
CA ASP A 515 -8.62 -15.94 -19.71
C ASP A 515 -8.50 -17.38 -20.21
N ASN A 516 -9.30 -18.29 -19.67
CA ASN A 516 -9.20 -19.74 -19.94
C ASN A 516 -7.76 -20.26 -19.72
N THR A 517 -7.10 -19.79 -18.66
CA THR A 517 -5.71 -20.10 -18.32
C THR A 517 -5.68 -21.03 -17.13
N GLN A 518 -4.94 -22.12 -17.23
CA GLN A 518 -4.76 -23.13 -16.18
C GLN A 518 -3.26 -23.42 -16.03
N GLY A 519 -2.83 -23.67 -14.80
CA GLY A 519 -1.44 -24.05 -14.54
C GLY A 519 -0.47 -22.88 -14.45
N LEU A 520 -0.94 -21.65 -14.12
CA LEU A 520 -0.07 -20.57 -13.68
C LEU A 520 0.03 -20.58 -12.16
N ASP A 521 1.26 -20.59 -11.67
CA ASP A 521 1.57 -20.42 -10.26
C ASP A 521 2.42 -19.15 -10.04
N LEU A 522 2.09 -18.41 -9.00
CA LEU A 522 2.82 -17.23 -8.53
C LEU A 522 3.45 -17.59 -7.19
N VAL A 523 4.77 -17.68 -7.13
CA VAL A 523 5.51 -18.05 -5.92
C VAL A 523 6.29 -16.83 -5.45
N GLU A 524 6.12 -16.43 -4.20
CA GLU A 524 6.76 -15.23 -3.60
C GLU A 524 6.69 -13.98 -4.51
N THR A 525 5.67 -13.91 -5.36
CA THR A 525 5.51 -12.88 -6.38
C THR A 525 4.60 -11.76 -5.89
N GLN A 526 4.97 -10.52 -6.18
CA GLN A 526 4.10 -9.36 -5.94
C GLN A 526 3.29 -9.04 -7.19
N VAL A 527 1.98 -8.88 -7.03
CA VAL A 527 1.11 -8.40 -8.12
C VAL A 527 0.46 -7.10 -7.71
N ILE A 528 0.80 -6.04 -8.42
CA ILE A 528 0.52 -4.66 -8.02
C ILE A 528 -0.33 -3.97 -9.07
N ALA A 529 -1.57 -3.69 -8.78
CA ALA A 529 -2.35 -2.68 -9.49
C ALA A 529 -2.13 -1.30 -8.85
N GLN A 530 -2.12 -0.28 -9.66
CA GLN A 530 -1.98 1.12 -9.23
C GLN A 530 -3.36 1.82 -9.17
N ASN A 531 -3.35 3.13 -8.95
CA ASN A 531 -4.58 3.92 -8.91
C ASN A 531 -5.30 3.89 -10.26
N ALA A 532 -6.62 3.76 -10.21
CA ALA A 532 -7.49 3.75 -11.36
C ALA A 532 -8.14 5.11 -11.63
N GLY A 533 -8.63 5.29 -12.86
CA GLY A 533 -9.23 6.53 -13.34
C GLY A 533 -10.61 6.81 -12.76
N ASN A 534 -10.91 8.08 -12.61
CA ASN A 534 -12.22 8.54 -12.16
C ASN A 534 -13.25 8.55 -13.32
N GLY A 535 -14.50 8.39 -12.97
CA GLY A 535 -15.61 8.65 -13.86
C GLY A 535 -15.79 10.15 -14.15
N THR A 536 -16.38 10.45 -15.29
CA THR A 536 -16.65 11.84 -15.72
C THR A 536 -18.00 12.32 -15.18
N PRO A 537 -18.12 13.59 -14.80
CA PRO A 537 -19.37 14.16 -14.36
C PRO A 537 -20.42 14.19 -15.48
N GLY A 538 -21.66 13.95 -15.13
CA GLY A 538 -22.81 14.21 -15.98
C GLY A 538 -23.05 15.71 -16.18
N THR A 539 -23.74 16.04 -17.22
CA THR A 539 -24.02 17.42 -17.62
C THR A 539 -25.40 17.87 -17.17
N GLN A 540 -25.50 19.13 -16.87
CA GLN A 540 -26.76 19.80 -16.63
C GLN A 540 -27.28 20.36 -17.94
N PRO A 541 -28.49 19.98 -18.39
CA PRO A 541 -29.13 20.64 -19.54
C PRO A 541 -29.45 22.10 -19.23
N GLY A 542 -29.47 22.92 -20.26
CA GLY A 542 -29.91 24.31 -20.17
C GLY A 542 -31.39 24.45 -19.81
N GLN A 543 -31.81 25.68 -19.63
CA GLN A 543 -33.24 26.00 -19.42
C GLN A 543 -34.03 25.66 -20.68
N SER A 544 -35.18 25.02 -20.46
CA SER A 544 -36.12 24.70 -21.54
C SER A 544 -36.87 25.96 -22.08
N PRO A 545 -37.31 25.90 -23.31
CA PRO A 545 -38.05 27.03 -23.92
C PRO A 545 -39.29 27.45 -23.14
N ALA A 546 -39.59 28.75 -23.18
CA ALA A 546 -40.81 29.29 -22.60
C ALA A 546 -42.02 29.03 -23.49
N GLY A 547 -43.18 28.98 -22.90
CA GLY A 547 -44.44 29.03 -23.63
C GLY A 547 -44.64 30.40 -24.32
N SER A 548 -45.30 30.42 -25.47
CA SER A 548 -45.58 31.68 -26.13
C SER A 548 -46.70 32.47 -25.44
N SER A 549 -46.62 33.79 -25.58
CA SER A 549 -47.65 34.69 -24.99
C SER A 549 -49.00 34.54 -25.70
N GLY A 550 -50.03 34.72 -24.96
CA GLY A 550 -51.40 34.85 -25.50
C GLY A 550 -51.57 36.14 -26.33
N GLY A 551 -52.42 36.07 -27.31
CA GLY A 551 -52.79 37.23 -28.11
C GLY A 551 -53.66 38.24 -27.37
N THR A 552 -53.54 39.49 -27.74
CA THR A 552 -54.42 40.56 -27.21
C THR A 552 -55.83 40.47 -27.78
N GLY A 553 -56.82 40.72 -26.93
CA GLY A 553 -58.20 40.86 -27.38
C GLY A 553 -58.42 42.17 -28.18
N GLY A 554 -59.30 42.14 -29.16
CA GLY A 554 -59.69 43.35 -29.93
C GLY A 554 -60.49 44.33 -29.08
N ASN A 555 -60.22 45.60 -29.28
CA ASN A 555 -60.99 46.69 -28.63
C ASN A 555 -62.49 46.70 -29.02
N GLY A 556 -63.34 47.19 -28.11
CA GLY A 556 -64.73 47.44 -28.32
C GLY A 556 -64.90 48.43 -29.49
N VAL A 557 -66.01 48.32 -30.16
CA VAL A 557 -66.35 49.17 -31.32
C VAL A 557 -67.68 49.81 -31.10
N VAL A 558 -67.72 51.16 -31.17
CA VAL A 558 -68.92 52.00 -31.16
C VAL A 558 -69.27 52.45 -32.53
N ASP A 559 -70.56 52.46 -32.88
CA ASP A 559 -71.02 53.15 -34.07
C ASP A 559 -71.23 54.65 -33.80
N SER A 560 -70.25 55.48 -34.16
CA SER A 560 -70.22 56.91 -33.89
C SER A 560 -70.82 57.79 -35.06
N SER A 561 -71.31 57.16 -36.12
CA SER A 561 -71.65 57.86 -37.37
C SER A 561 -73.08 58.26 -37.55
N GLY A 562 -73.99 57.95 -36.61
CA GLY A 562 -75.44 58.24 -36.69
C GLY A 562 -76.20 57.47 -37.77
N PHE A 563 -75.52 56.65 -38.54
CA PHE A 563 -76.03 55.66 -39.48
C PHE A 563 -75.42 54.30 -39.16
N CYS A 564 -76.28 53.26 -38.98
CA CYS A 564 -75.77 51.95 -38.67
C CYS A 564 -74.81 51.44 -39.71
N SER A 565 -73.53 51.33 -39.36
CA SER A 565 -72.52 50.65 -40.13
C SER A 565 -72.27 49.22 -39.59
N SER A 566 -72.11 48.27 -40.46
CA SER A 566 -71.77 46.90 -40.02
C SER A 566 -70.35 46.86 -39.53
N ASN A 567 -70.17 46.91 -38.24
CA ASN A 567 -68.82 46.79 -37.59
C ASN A 567 -68.40 45.29 -37.42
N PRO A 568 -67.20 45.02 -37.75
CA PRO A 568 -66.67 43.66 -37.48
C PRO A 568 -66.57 43.40 -36.00
N ARG A 569 -66.96 42.22 -35.52
CA ARG A 569 -66.83 41.81 -34.15
C ARG A 569 -65.40 41.78 -33.74
N PRO A 570 -64.97 42.37 -32.60
CA PRO A 570 -63.55 42.27 -32.15
C PRO A 570 -63.14 40.85 -31.99
N THR A 571 -61.97 40.54 -32.41
CA THR A 571 -61.42 39.18 -32.37
C THR A 571 -60.94 38.87 -30.98
N PRO A 572 -61.33 37.74 -30.40
CA PRO A 572 -60.67 37.22 -29.14
C PRO A 572 -59.16 36.99 -29.29
N GLY A 573 -58.40 37.28 -28.25
CA GLY A 573 -57.01 36.97 -28.22
C GLY A 573 -56.80 35.46 -28.43
N ALA A 574 -55.88 35.07 -29.30
CA ALA A 574 -55.49 33.67 -29.48
C ALA A 574 -54.80 33.15 -28.25
N GLY A 575 -55.03 31.94 -27.87
CA GLY A 575 -54.25 31.30 -26.83
C GLY A 575 -52.78 31.14 -27.24
N GLY A 576 -51.84 31.39 -26.32
CA GLY A 576 -50.42 31.18 -26.53
C GLY A 576 -50.12 29.71 -26.80
N GLY A 577 -49.21 29.43 -27.77
CA GLY A 577 -48.75 28.06 -28.05
C GLY A 577 -47.91 27.52 -26.94
N ALA A 578 -48.12 26.26 -26.61
CA ALA A 578 -47.32 25.55 -25.66
C ALA A 578 -46.12 24.86 -26.31
N CYS A 579 -45.28 24.31 -25.48
CA CYS A 579 -44.19 23.47 -25.92
C CYS A 579 -44.69 22.26 -26.72
N PHE A 580 -44.16 22.05 -27.92
CA PHE A 580 -44.53 20.92 -28.78
C PHE A 580 -46.04 20.68 -28.98
N GLY A 581 -46.88 21.75 -28.87
CA GLY A 581 -48.29 21.66 -29.16
C GLY A 581 -49.20 21.11 -28.07
N SER A 582 -48.67 20.76 -26.92
CA SER A 582 -49.42 20.35 -25.72
C SER A 582 -49.54 21.55 -24.75
N ASN A 583 -50.65 21.66 -24.01
CA ASN A 583 -50.88 22.66 -22.95
C ASN A 583 -50.90 24.13 -23.43
N SER A 584 -51.60 24.39 -24.50
CA SER A 584 -51.84 25.75 -25.02
C SER A 584 -52.71 26.58 -24.11
N GLY A 585 -52.56 27.87 -24.16
CA GLY A 585 -53.46 28.84 -23.50
C GLY A 585 -54.85 28.82 -24.07
N GLY A 586 -55.82 29.14 -23.25
CA GLY A 586 -57.20 29.30 -23.65
C GLY A 586 -57.43 30.54 -24.56
N VAL A 587 -58.25 30.43 -25.54
CA VAL A 587 -58.64 31.57 -26.38
C VAL A 587 -59.51 32.53 -25.56
N GLY A 588 -59.42 33.83 -25.77
CA GLY A 588 -60.20 34.84 -25.11
C GLY A 588 -61.67 34.73 -25.42
N GLY A 589 -62.51 35.28 -24.53
CA GLY A 589 -63.99 35.33 -24.70
C GLY A 589 -64.44 36.28 -25.82
N ILE A 590 -65.48 35.89 -26.44
CA ILE A 590 -66.12 36.66 -27.47
C ILE A 590 -66.89 37.86 -26.84
N PRO A 591 -66.77 39.07 -27.33
CA PRO A 591 -67.50 40.22 -26.81
C PRO A 591 -68.95 40.12 -27.05
N GLY A 592 -69.72 40.68 -26.08
CA GLY A 592 -71.19 40.85 -26.22
C GLY A 592 -71.56 41.87 -27.34
N LYS A 593 -72.63 41.64 -28.01
CA LYS A 593 -73.24 42.53 -29.00
C LYS A 593 -74.37 43.35 -28.40
N GLU A 594 -74.38 44.64 -28.59
CA GLU A 594 -75.39 45.53 -28.08
C GLU A 594 -75.56 45.43 -26.55
N SER A 595 -76.68 44.92 -26.07
CA SER A 595 -77.00 44.76 -24.64
C SER A 595 -76.67 43.38 -24.10
N SER A 596 -76.01 42.57 -24.93
CA SER A 596 -75.76 41.19 -24.52
C SER A 596 -74.45 41.07 -23.70
N SER A 597 -74.39 40.03 -22.89
CA SER A 597 -73.21 39.66 -22.15
C SER A 597 -72.13 39.13 -23.04
N GLY A 598 -70.85 39.32 -22.66
CA GLY A 598 -69.73 38.68 -23.32
C GLY A 598 -69.69 37.22 -22.91
N SER A 599 -69.00 36.39 -23.69
CA SER A 599 -68.80 34.98 -23.35
C SER A 599 -67.58 34.79 -22.41
N ALA A 600 -67.58 33.69 -21.68
CA ALA A 600 -66.38 33.24 -21.03
C ALA A 600 -65.25 32.94 -22.05
N GLY A 601 -63.99 33.09 -21.69
CA GLY A 601 -62.85 32.57 -22.41
C GLY A 601 -62.84 31.05 -22.46
N ALA A 602 -61.85 30.47 -23.06
CA ALA A 602 -61.59 29.04 -22.96
C ALA A 602 -60.55 28.73 -21.83
N SER A 603 -60.73 27.60 -21.14
CA SER A 603 -59.71 27.12 -20.22
C SER A 603 -58.42 26.74 -20.98
N GLY A 604 -57.26 26.91 -20.34
CA GLY A 604 -55.97 26.37 -20.84
C GLY A 604 -55.96 24.84 -20.82
N THR A 605 -55.12 24.22 -21.60
CA THR A 605 -54.96 22.75 -21.65
C THR A 605 -53.89 22.21 -20.71
N GLY A 606 -53.98 20.93 -20.37
CA GLY A 606 -53.13 20.25 -19.35
C GLY A 606 -53.62 20.59 -17.93
N PRO A 607 -52.69 20.82 -16.98
CA PRO A 607 -53.03 21.43 -15.69
C PRO A 607 -53.35 22.93 -15.88
N GLY A 608 -54.17 23.21 -16.86
CA GLY A 608 -54.47 24.54 -17.36
C GLY A 608 -55.25 25.40 -16.37
N GLY A 609 -55.09 26.72 -16.47
CA GLY A 609 -55.87 27.73 -15.75
C GLY A 609 -57.31 27.77 -16.22
N ASN A 610 -58.21 28.06 -15.29
CA ASN A 610 -59.62 28.22 -15.63
C ASN A 610 -59.87 29.46 -16.49
N ALA A 611 -60.77 29.31 -17.37
CA ALA A 611 -61.28 30.45 -18.15
C ALA A 611 -61.80 31.59 -17.28
N GLY A 612 -61.55 32.82 -17.70
CA GLY A 612 -62.20 33.97 -17.11
C GLY A 612 -63.67 34.02 -17.52
N ALA A 613 -64.49 34.27 -16.58
CA ALA A 613 -65.90 34.40 -16.83
C ALA A 613 -66.19 35.61 -17.76
N GLY A 614 -67.11 35.44 -18.67
CA GLY A 614 -67.64 36.55 -19.47
C GLY A 614 -68.38 37.57 -18.62
N SER A 615 -68.58 38.74 -19.15
CA SER A 615 -69.31 39.81 -18.50
C SER A 615 -70.75 39.41 -18.19
N SER A 616 -71.32 39.89 -17.09
CA SER A 616 -72.65 39.59 -16.67
C SER A 616 -73.73 40.48 -17.23
N GLY A 617 -73.51 41.35 -18.20
CA GLY A 617 -74.45 42.24 -18.79
C GLY A 617 -73.74 43.42 -19.52
N ARG A 618 -74.63 44.40 -19.99
CA ARG A 618 -74.16 45.53 -20.69
C ARG A 618 -73.11 46.36 -19.97
N GLY A 619 -72.05 46.78 -20.63
CA GLY A 619 -70.98 47.64 -20.07
C GLY A 619 -70.19 47.10 -18.96
N ASN A 620 -70.36 45.81 -18.58
CA ASN A 620 -69.58 45.18 -17.54
C ASN A 620 -68.28 44.58 -18.11
N PRO A 621 -67.20 44.69 -17.35
CA PRO A 621 -65.93 44.07 -17.76
C PRO A 621 -66.00 42.54 -17.73
N GLY A 622 -65.28 41.86 -18.56
CA GLY A 622 -65.00 40.40 -18.44
C GLY A 622 -63.94 40.14 -17.38
N PHE A 623 -63.95 38.95 -16.83
CA PHE A 623 -62.99 38.53 -15.79
C PHE A 623 -61.72 37.95 -16.42
N ALA A 624 -60.61 38.10 -15.69
CA ALA A 624 -59.32 37.53 -16.12
C ALA A 624 -59.34 35.98 -16.01
N GLY A 625 -58.58 35.33 -16.91
CA GLY A 625 -58.35 33.91 -16.80
C GLY A 625 -57.36 33.59 -15.68
N SER A 626 -57.47 32.41 -15.10
CA SER A 626 -56.50 31.95 -14.11
C SER A 626 -55.21 31.49 -14.72
N PRO A 627 -54.07 31.59 -13.99
CA PRO A 627 -52.82 31.00 -14.41
C PRO A 627 -52.92 29.48 -14.57
N GLY A 628 -52.07 28.92 -15.47
CA GLY A 628 -51.87 27.47 -15.57
C GLY A 628 -51.04 26.93 -14.42
N GLY A 629 -51.24 25.67 -14.09
CA GLY A 629 -50.42 24.97 -13.08
C GLY A 629 -49.01 24.68 -13.56
N THR A 630 -48.10 24.57 -12.60
CA THR A 630 -46.71 24.16 -12.91
C THR A 630 -46.65 22.67 -13.30
N GLY A 631 -45.79 22.30 -14.21
CA GLY A 631 -45.54 20.90 -14.56
C GLY A 631 -44.85 20.16 -13.41
N ALA A 632 -45.11 18.86 -13.27
CA ALA A 632 -44.40 18.03 -12.30
C ALA A 632 -42.92 17.87 -12.63
N ALA A 633 -42.12 17.70 -11.62
CA ALA A 633 -40.68 17.42 -11.79
C ALA A 633 -40.47 16.03 -12.39
N GLY A 634 -39.43 15.87 -13.18
CA GLY A 634 -38.98 14.59 -13.71
C GLY A 634 -38.44 13.68 -12.62
N SER A 635 -38.47 12.39 -12.85
CA SER A 635 -37.89 11.39 -11.94
C SER A 635 -36.38 11.48 -11.95
N ASN A 636 -35.75 11.31 -10.80
CA ASN A 636 -34.29 11.20 -10.74
C ASN A 636 -33.81 9.89 -11.36
N GLY A 637 -32.57 9.89 -11.89
CA GLY A 637 -31.90 8.70 -12.39
C GLY A 637 -31.58 7.71 -11.26
N SER A 638 -31.42 6.44 -11.58
CA SER A 638 -30.92 5.42 -10.66
C SER A 638 -29.41 5.48 -10.53
N PRO A 639 -28.85 5.25 -9.32
CA PRO A 639 -27.42 5.36 -9.07
C PRO A 639 -26.62 4.23 -9.72
N GLY A 640 -25.34 4.47 -10.01
CA GLY A 640 -24.39 3.45 -10.37
C GLY A 640 -24.06 2.56 -9.16
N ASN A 641 -23.84 1.28 -9.41
CA ASN A 641 -23.54 0.24 -8.42
C ASN A 641 -22.08 0.29 -7.96
N SER A 642 -21.77 -0.40 -6.86
CA SER A 642 -20.42 -0.52 -6.27
C SER A 642 -19.44 -1.33 -7.11
N PHE A 643 -19.91 -2.05 -8.11
CA PHE A 643 -19.11 -2.85 -9.02
C PHE A 643 -19.71 -2.74 -10.43
N GLY A 644 -18.85 -2.55 -11.43
CA GLY A 644 -19.26 -2.60 -12.83
C GLY A 644 -19.44 -4.04 -13.33
N SER A 645 -19.24 -4.25 -14.59
CA SER A 645 -19.29 -5.59 -15.20
C SER A 645 -18.07 -5.87 -16.05
N PHE A 646 -17.76 -7.15 -16.23
CA PHE A 646 -16.73 -7.60 -17.15
C PHE A 646 -17.34 -8.28 -18.38
N THR A 647 -16.78 -7.97 -19.54
CA THR A 647 -17.10 -8.66 -20.79
C THR A 647 -15.80 -8.89 -21.56
N GLY A 648 -15.41 -10.15 -21.73
CA GLY A 648 -14.15 -10.52 -22.41
C GLY A 648 -12.91 -9.85 -21.79
N GLY A 649 -12.83 -9.77 -20.45
CA GLY A 649 -11.71 -9.15 -19.72
C GLY A 649 -11.76 -7.62 -19.66
N VAL A 650 -12.68 -6.97 -20.35
CA VAL A 650 -12.86 -5.52 -20.33
C VAL A 650 -13.87 -5.11 -19.27
N TYR A 651 -13.45 -4.20 -18.40
CA TYR A 651 -14.33 -3.64 -17.38
C TYR A 651 -15.20 -2.51 -17.94
N THR A 652 -16.47 -2.59 -17.67
CA THR A 652 -17.45 -1.52 -17.92
C THR A 652 -17.87 -0.94 -16.58
N PRO A 653 -17.57 0.34 -16.31
CA PRO A 653 -18.01 1.01 -15.09
C PRO A 653 -19.53 1.04 -14.95
N SER A 654 -20.02 1.14 -13.72
CA SER A 654 -21.45 1.27 -13.45
C SER A 654 -21.84 2.75 -13.46
N ASP A 655 -22.39 3.20 -14.58
CA ASP A 655 -22.81 4.57 -14.75
C ASP A 655 -24.09 4.88 -13.96
N GLY A 656 -24.25 6.12 -13.55
CA GLY A 656 -25.52 6.64 -13.08
C GLY A 656 -26.48 6.85 -14.25
N ALA A 657 -27.76 6.61 -14.03
CA ALA A 657 -28.77 6.82 -15.05
C ALA A 657 -29.12 8.31 -15.21
N THR A 658 -29.52 8.67 -16.42
CA THR A 658 -30.06 10.00 -16.73
C THR A 658 -31.41 10.23 -16.04
N GLY A 659 -31.65 11.41 -15.50
CA GLY A 659 -32.95 11.80 -14.97
C GLY A 659 -34.03 11.90 -16.04
N GLY A 660 -35.27 11.72 -15.64
CA GLY A 660 -36.42 11.90 -16.51
C GLY A 660 -36.67 13.36 -16.84
N PRO A 661 -37.33 13.69 -17.97
CA PRO A 661 -37.74 15.05 -18.27
C PRO A 661 -38.85 15.49 -17.30
N GLY A 662 -38.91 16.77 -16.99
CA GLY A 662 -40.03 17.39 -16.31
C GLY A 662 -41.25 17.49 -17.22
N GLU A 663 -42.43 17.65 -16.67
CA GLU A 663 -43.64 17.83 -17.42
C GLU A 663 -43.80 19.26 -17.93
N VAL A 664 -44.57 19.44 -19.01
CA VAL A 664 -44.94 20.74 -19.57
C VAL A 664 -45.92 21.45 -18.63
N GLY A 665 -45.71 22.73 -18.35
CA GLY A 665 -46.61 23.54 -17.60
C GLY A 665 -48.00 23.69 -18.27
N GLY A 666 -49.02 23.92 -17.51
CA GLY A 666 -50.38 24.13 -18.01
C GLY A 666 -50.56 25.46 -18.77
N GLY A 667 -51.38 25.48 -19.76
CA GLY A 667 -51.79 26.73 -20.40
C GLY A 667 -52.61 27.66 -19.50
N GLY A 668 -52.47 28.98 -19.57
CA GLY A 668 -53.31 29.94 -18.88
C GLY A 668 -54.74 29.99 -19.47
N GLY A 669 -55.69 30.23 -18.66
CA GLY A 669 -57.10 30.45 -19.13
C GLY A 669 -57.25 31.76 -19.96
N GLY A 670 -58.03 31.75 -20.98
CA GLY A 670 -58.42 32.97 -21.70
C GLY A 670 -59.30 33.90 -20.83
N GLY A 671 -59.13 35.20 -20.98
CA GLY A 671 -59.96 36.19 -20.34
C GLY A 671 -61.39 36.24 -20.90
N GLY A 672 -62.37 36.60 -20.12
CA GLY A 672 -63.77 36.75 -20.56
C GLY A 672 -63.95 37.96 -21.43
N GLY A 673 -64.88 37.92 -22.39
CA GLY A 673 -65.26 39.05 -23.20
C GLY A 673 -66.09 40.08 -22.39
N GLY A 674 -65.92 41.36 -22.70
CA GLY A 674 -66.73 42.47 -22.18
C GLY A 674 -68.10 42.49 -22.78
N GLY A 675 -69.12 43.00 -22.01
CA GLY A 675 -70.49 43.24 -22.48
C GLY A 675 -70.54 44.37 -23.48
N GLY A 676 -71.43 44.27 -24.42
CA GLY A 676 -71.72 45.37 -25.37
C GLY A 676 -72.32 46.63 -24.71
N GLY A 677 -71.89 47.80 -25.13
CA GLY A 677 -72.14 49.03 -24.45
C GLY A 677 -73.24 49.99 -25.05
N GLY A 678 -73.53 49.95 -26.29
CA GLY A 678 -74.39 50.99 -26.96
C GLY A 678 -75.88 50.76 -26.93
N TRP A 679 -76.58 51.75 -26.54
CA TRP A 679 -78.00 51.85 -26.82
C TRP A 679 -78.15 52.80 -27.95
N THR A 680 -78.40 52.33 -29.12
CA THR A 680 -78.98 53.15 -30.17
C THR A 680 -80.33 52.66 -30.52
N THR A 681 -81.27 53.60 -30.74
CA THR A 681 -82.65 53.34 -31.11
C THR A 681 -82.78 52.66 -32.49
N LEU A 682 -81.72 52.44 -33.18
CA LEU A 682 -81.55 51.76 -34.46
C LEU A 682 -80.59 50.62 -34.22
N ASN A 683 -80.95 49.37 -34.51
CA ASN A 683 -80.16 48.14 -34.37
C ASN A 683 -78.74 48.28 -34.97
N CYS A 684 -77.78 48.94 -34.31
CA CYS A 684 -76.37 49.12 -34.72
C CYS A 684 -75.52 48.15 -34.08
N ASP A 685 -74.56 47.67 -34.87
CA ASP A 685 -73.56 46.65 -34.41
C ASP A 685 -72.50 47.28 -33.50
N THR A 686 -72.85 47.43 -32.18
CA THR A 686 -71.86 47.79 -31.15
C THR A 686 -71.41 46.56 -30.43
N TYR A 687 -70.07 46.38 -30.23
CA TYR A 687 -69.50 45.25 -29.58
C TYR A 687 -68.67 45.72 -28.41
N GLY A 688 -68.73 45.00 -27.28
CA GLY A 688 -67.75 45.13 -26.22
C GLY A 688 -66.37 44.63 -26.61
N ALA A 689 -65.37 44.81 -25.77
CA ALA A 689 -64.01 44.35 -25.97
C ALA A 689 -63.89 42.83 -25.96
N ALA A 690 -63.00 42.23 -26.72
CA ALA A 690 -62.72 40.81 -26.73
C ALA A 690 -61.72 40.46 -25.64
N GLY A 691 -61.87 39.32 -25.02
CA GLY A 691 -60.94 38.82 -24.00
C GLY A 691 -59.56 38.51 -24.56
N GLY A 692 -58.51 38.72 -23.77
CA GLY A 692 -57.13 38.31 -24.07
C GLY A 692 -56.98 36.77 -24.00
N GLY A 693 -56.12 36.22 -24.88
CA GLY A 693 -55.76 34.79 -24.82
C GLY A 693 -54.86 34.47 -23.66
N GLY A 694 -55.00 33.28 -23.08
CA GLY A 694 -54.08 32.78 -22.07
C GLY A 694 -52.66 32.48 -22.65
N GLY A 695 -51.63 32.60 -21.86
CA GLY A 695 -50.24 32.17 -22.22
C GLY A 695 -50.15 30.66 -22.31
N GLY A 696 -49.29 30.16 -23.19
CA GLY A 696 -48.95 28.75 -23.28
C GLY A 696 -48.09 28.29 -22.13
N GLY A 697 -48.15 27.03 -21.76
CA GLY A 697 -47.30 26.42 -20.74
C GLY A 697 -45.82 26.36 -21.21
N GLY A 698 -44.92 26.55 -20.27
CA GLY A 698 -43.48 26.37 -20.51
C GLY A 698 -43.06 24.91 -20.67
N CYS A 699 -42.03 24.65 -21.45
CA CYS A 699 -41.50 23.30 -21.65
C CYS A 699 -40.99 22.70 -20.32
N GLY A 700 -41.16 21.40 -20.10
CA GLY A 700 -40.50 20.70 -19.04
C GLY A 700 -38.97 20.70 -19.18
N GLY A 701 -38.26 20.78 -18.09
CA GLY A 701 -36.80 20.70 -18.07
C GLY A 701 -36.30 19.33 -18.54
N ALA A 702 -35.25 19.30 -19.33
CA ALA A 702 -34.62 18.02 -19.66
C ALA A 702 -33.95 17.39 -18.43
N GLY A 703 -33.91 16.07 -18.35
CA GLY A 703 -33.21 15.38 -17.28
C GLY A 703 -31.68 15.60 -17.35
N GLY A 704 -31.05 15.75 -16.21
CA GLY A 704 -29.58 15.77 -16.10
C GLY A 704 -29.00 14.43 -16.49
N THR A 705 -27.85 14.39 -17.17
CA THR A 705 -27.22 13.14 -17.52
C THR A 705 -26.57 12.51 -16.28
N GLY A 706 -26.51 11.17 -16.22
CA GLY A 706 -25.81 10.46 -15.17
C GLY A 706 -24.31 10.70 -15.23
N GLY A 707 -23.63 10.60 -14.13
CA GLY A 707 -22.17 10.53 -14.08
C GLY A 707 -21.69 9.14 -14.47
N THR A 708 -20.53 9.05 -15.12
CA THR A 708 -19.97 7.74 -15.46
C THR A 708 -19.36 7.09 -14.20
N GLY A 709 -19.32 5.76 -14.16
CA GLY A 709 -18.69 5.03 -13.06
C GLY A 709 -17.18 5.18 -13.04
N GLY A 710 -16.59 5.02 -11.89
CA GLY A 710 -15.14 4.93 -11.67
C GLY A 710 -14.58 3.60 -12.13
N TYR A 711 -13.31 3.60 -12.50
CA TYR A 711 -12.61 2.41 -12.96
C TYR A 711 -12.00 1.61 -11.78
N PRO A 712 -11.77 0.30 -11.96
CA PRO A 712 -11.26 -0.58 -10.92
C PRO A 712 -9.74 -0.53 -10.79
N SER A 713 -9.24 -0.72 -9.58
CA SER A 713 -7.89 -1.17 -9.29
C SER A 713 -7.96 -2.66 -8.88
N ILE A 714 -7.55 -3.55 -9.75
CA ILE A 714 -7.60 -5.01 -9.54
C ILE A 714 -6.25 -5.61 -9.87
N ALA A 715 -5.63 -6.32 -8.94
CA ALA A 715 -4.33 -6.91 -9.21
C ALA A 715 -4.47 -8.07 -10.21
N ILE A 716 -5.43 -8.97 -10.01
CA ILE A 716 -5.61 -10.15 -10.88
C ILE A 716 -7.09 -10.36 -11.20
N LEU A 717 -7.40 -10.52 -12.47
CA LEU A 717 -8.71 -10.92 -12.97
C LEU A 717 -8.63 -12.31 -13.58
N LEU A 718 -9.41 -13.24 -13.08
CA LEU A 718 -9.60 -14.59 -13.66
C LEU A 718 -10.97 -14.66 -14.34
N THR A 719 -10.99 -15.17 -15.55
CA THR A 719 -12.23 -15.38 -16.33
C THR A 719 -12.18 -16.68 -17.12
N ASN A 720 -13.36 -17.18 -17.54
CA ASN A 720 -13.52 -18.35 -18.41
C ASN A 720 -12.81 -19.62 -17.90
N ASN A 721 -13.16 -20.04 -16.67
CA ASN A 721 -12.62 -21.24 -16.01
C ASN A 721 -11.09 -21.21 -15.79
N SER A 722 -10.51 -20.04 -15.62
CA SER A 722 -9.10 -19.92 -15.25
C SER A 722 -8.84 -20.45 -13.83
N VAL A 723 -7.67 -21.05 -13.65
CA VAL A 723 -7.18 -21.56 -12.36
C VAL A 723 -5.82 -20.96 -12.09
N LEU A 724 -5.61 -20.45 -10.89
CA LEU A 724 -4.38 -19.79 -10.45
C LEU A 724 -3.96 -20.31 -9.08
N GLY A 725 -2.67 -20.61 -8.91
CA GLY A 725 -2.02 -20.78 -7.62
C GLY A 725 -1.30 -19.49 -7.20
N VAL A 726 -1.39 -19.12 -5.92
CA VAL A 726 -0.65 -18.00 -5.32
C VAL A 726 -0.03 -18.51 -4.02
N PHE A 727 1.28 -18.60 -3.98
CA PHE A 727 2.06 -19.18 -2.90
C PHE A 727 3.03 -18.13 -2.33
N GLY A 728 2.68 -17.51 -1.21
CA GLY A 728 3.43 -16.40 -0.65
C GLY A 728 3.29 -15.09 -1.44
N GLY A 729 4.21 -14.16 -1.19
CA GLY A 729 4.25 -12.86 -1.87
C GLY A 729 3.17 -11.86 -1.43
N GLU A 730 2.86 -10.89 -2.29
CA GLU A 730 1.92 -9.81 -1.96
C GLU A 730 0.98 -9.48 -3.12
N ILE A 731 -0.31 -9.43 -2.85
CA ILE A 731 -1.32 -8.89 -3.76
C ILE A 731 -1.66 -7.46 -3.32
N ARG A 732 -1.34 -6.51 -4.16
CA ARG A 732 -1.48 -5.09 -3.84
C ARG A 732 -2.34 -4.35 -4.84
N THR A 733 -3.22 -3.49 -4.36
CA THR A 733 -4.02 -2.60 -5.21
C THR A 733 -3.83 -1.13 -4.85
N GLY A 734 -3.96 -0.26 -5.81
CA GLY A 734 -4.14 1.17 -5.61
C GLY A 734 -5.61 1.51 -5.34
N ASN A 735 -5.91 2.79 -5.32
CA ASN A 735 -7.26 3.26 -5.12
C ASN A 735 -8.13 3.02 -6.36
N GLY A 736 -9.36 2.58 -6.17
CA GLY A 736 -10.40 2.61 -7.19
C GLY A 736 -10.76 4.05 -7.57
N GLY A 737 -11.13 4.27 -8.82
CA GLY A 737 -11.52 5.59 -9.32
C GLY A 737 -12.85 6.06 -8.72
N GLY A 738 -12.97 7.32 -8.38
CA GLY A 738 -14.23 7.92 -7.96
C GLY A 738 -15.27 7.94 -9.09
N GLY A 739 -16.52 7.70 -8.80
CA GLY A 739 -17.63 7.89 -9.73
C GLY A 739 -17.85 9.37 -10.08
N GLY A 740 -18.23 9.65 -11.32
CA GLY A 740 -18.58 10.98 -11.78
C GLY A 740 -19.87 11.48 -11.14
N ALA A 741 -19.94 12.76 -10.81
CA ALA A 741 -21.15 13.36 -10.25
C ALA A 741 -22.31 13.34 -11.27
N GLY A 742 -23.53 13.13 -10.83
CA GLY A 742 -24.70 13.27 -11.68
C GLY A 742 -25.02 14.74 -12.00
N GLY A 743 -25.38 15.02 -13.24
CA GLY A 743 -25.79 16.35 -13.69
C GLY A 743 -27.11 16.79 -13.04
N ALA A 744 -27.23 18.05 -12.69
CA ALA A 744 -28.52 18.58 -12.24
C ALA A 744 -29.55 18.56 -13.39
N GLY A 745 -30.79 18.35 -13.03
CA GLY A 745 -31.88 18.47 -14.01
C GLY A 745 -32.02 19.90 -14.54
N GLY A 746 -32.35 20.02 -15.80
CA GLY A 746 -32.58 21.31 -16.45
C GLY A 746 -33.78 22.03 -15.86
N THR A 747 -33.76 23.33 -15.83
CA THR A 747 -34.89 24.14 -15.39
C THR A 747 -35.97 24.14 -16.44
N GLY A 748 -37.21 23.98 -15.98
CA GLY A 748 -38.37 24.13 -16.87
C GLY A 748 -38.48 25.54 -17.43
N GLY A 749 -39.04 25.65 -18.62
CA GLY A 749 -39.31 26.92 -19.29
C GLY A 749 -40.38 27.73 -18.56
N ASN A 750 -40.29 29.02 -18.64
CA ASN A 750 -41.35 29.89 -18.09
C ASN A 750 -42.63 29.74 -18.88
N GLY A 751 -43.76 29.86 -18.24
CA GLY A 751 -45.04 30.00 -18.95
C GLY A 751 -45.14 31.32 -19.72
N GLY A 752 -45.81 31.31 -20.85
CA GLY A 752 -46.07 32.50 -21.65
C GLY A 752 -46.97 33.51 -20.89
N GLN A 753 -46.76 34.76 -21.15
CA GLN A 753 -47.61 35.80 -20.60
C GLN A 753 -49.04 35.69 -21.14
N GLY A 754 -50.06 35.98 -20.34
CA GLY A 754 -51.44 36.14 -20.82
C GLY A 754 -51.57 37.43 -21.67
N GLY A 755 -52.30 37.34 -22.77
CA GLY A 755 -52.62 38.50 -23.60
C GLY A 755 -53.53 39.49 -22.85
N GLN A 756 -53.37 40.74 -23.12
CA GLN A 756 -54.23 41.76 -22.54
C GLN A 756 -55.66 41.70 -23.16
N GLY A 757 -56.65 41.90 -22.35
CA GLY A 757 -58.00 42.13 -22.84
C GLY A 757 -58.16 43.46 -23.58
N GLY A 758 -59.04 43.53 -24.58
CA GLY A 758 -59.25 44.76 -25.35
C GLY A 758 -59.87 45.87 -24.44
N LEU A 759 -59.63 47.10 -24.81
CA LEU A 759 -60.24 48.27 -24.21
C LEU A 759 -61.69 48.39 -24.55
N GLY A 760 -62.50 48.92 -23.65
CA GLY A 760 -63.97 49.25 -23.94
C GLY A 760 -64.23 50.22 -25.06
N GLU A 761 -65.44 50.43 -25.33
CA GLU A 761 -65.88 51.26 -26.53
C GLU A 761 -65.34 52.68 -26.46
N ASP A 762 -65.15 53.23 -25.28
CA ASP A 762 -64.76 54.64 -25.09
C ASP A 762 -63.25 54.70 -24.59
N SER A 763 -62.56 53.63 -24.78
CA SER A 763 -61.15 53.50 -24.33
C SER A 763 -60.92 53.63 -22.79
N THR A 764 -61.95 53.51 -21.98
CA THR A 764 -61.88 53.61 -20.52
C THR A 764 -61.60 52.28 -19.94
N VAL A 765 -60.86 52.26 -18.76
CA VAL A 765 -60.49 51.07 -18.06
C VAL A 765 -61.67 50.30 -17.45
N SER A 766 -62.79 50.97 -17.27
CA SER A 766 -64.02 50.43 -16.68
C SER A 766 -64.81 49.45 -17.54
N GLU A 767 -64.52 49.39 -18.85
CA GLU A 767 -65.18 48.48 -19.81
C GLU A 767 -64.23 47.49 -20.44
N ARG A 768 -63.10 47.35 -19.85
CA ARG A 768 -62.04 46.43 -20.32
C ARG A 768 -62.50 44.98 -20.19
N SER A 769 -62.10 44.16 -21.21
CA SER A 769 -62.30 42.71 -21.14
C SER A 769 -61.29 42.07 -20.24
N GLY A 770 -61.48 40.85 -19.84
CA GLY A 770 -60.57 40.13 -19.00
C GLY A 770 -59.23 39.83 -19.69
N ASP A 771 -58.14 39.99 -18.99
CA ASP A 771 -56.81 39.55 -19.45
C ASP A 771 -56.73 38.00 -19.43
N GLY A 772 -55.93 37.43 -20.28
CA GLY A 772 -55.58 35.99 -20.23
C GLY A 772 -54.69 35.68 -19.02
N GLY A 773 -54.84 34.51 -18.45
CA GLY A 773 -53.96 34.00 -17.40
C GLY A 773 -52.56 33.67 -17.94
N GLN A 774 -51.55 33.80 -17.13
CA GLN A 774 -50.22 33.38 -17.45
C GLN A 774 -50.17 31.83 -17.59
N GLY A 775 -49.33 31.29 -18.51
CA GLY A 775 -49.03 29.87 -18.59
C GLY A 775 -48.23 29.41 -17.33
N GLY A 776 -48.39 28.19 -16.96
CA GLY A 776 -47.60 27.56 -15.88
C GLY A 776 -46.16 27.33 -16.31
N GLN A 777 -45.29 27.38 -15.35
CA GLN A 777 -43.88 27.00 -15.58
C GLN A 777 -43.76 25.48 -15.85
N GLY A 778 -42.86 25.05 -16.74
CA GLY A 778 -42.54 23.64 -16.90
C GLY A 778 -41.88 23.08 -15.67
N GLY A 779 -42.12 21.81 -15.36
CA GLY A 779 -41.48 21.09 -14.28
C GLY A 779 -39.99 21.04 -14.48
N GLN A 780 -39.21 21.04 -13.42
CA GLN A 780 -37.78 20.81 -13.46
C GLN A 780 -37.53 19.39 -13.97
N GLY A 781 -36.48 19.16 -14.76
CA GLY A 781 -35.98 17.83 -15.12
C GLY A 781 -35.44 17.10 -13.88
N GLY A 782 -35.58 15.79 -13.86
CA GLY A 782 -34.98 14.97 -12.82
C GLY A 782 -33.46 15.05 -12.84
N HIS A 783 -32.85 14.94 -11.71
CA HIS A 783 -31.40 14.93 -11.62
C HIS A 783 -30.85 13.61 -12.18
N GLY A 784 -29.73 13.65 -12.91
CA GLY A 784 -28.93 12.49 -13.26
C GLY A 784 -28.30 11.90 -11.99
N ALA A 785 -28.22 10.60 -11.91
CA ALA A 785 -27.62 9.95 -10.76
C ALA A 785 -26.09 9.97 -10.83
N GLY A 786 -25.44 9.83 -9.70
CA GLY A 786 -24.01 9.65 -9.61
C GLY A 786 -23.56 8.29 -10.16
N GLY A 787 -22.42 8.23 -10.85
CA GLY A 787 -21.76 6.98 -11.22
C GLY A 787 -21.27 6.23 -10.01
N GLY A 788 -21.26 4.90 -10.04
CA GLY A 788 -20.65 4.08 -8.98
C GLY A 788 -19.16 4.31 -8.86
N GLY A 789 -18.60 4.23 -7.66
CA GLY A 789 -17.15 4.21 -7.44
C GLY A 789 -16.52 2.93 -7.99
N GLY A 790 -15.29 3.02 -8.47
CA GLY A 790 -14.52 1.86 -8.91
C GLY A 790 -14.07 1.00 -7.74
N PRO A 791 -14.07 -0.33 -7.88
CA PRO A 791 -13.61 -1.22 -6.83
C PRO A 791 -12.08 -1.21 -6.68
N SER A 792 -11.60 -1.56 -5.47
CA SER A 792 -10.21 -1.91 -5.18
C SER A 792 -10.22 -3.34 -4.68
N VAL A 793 -9.83 -4.30 -5.50
CA VAL A 793 -9.96 -5.74 -5.22
C VAL A 793 -8.67 -6.47 -5.61
N GLY A 794 -8.15 -7.31 -4.69
CA GLY A 794 -6.95 -8.09 -4.93
C GLY A 794 -7.13 -9.04 -6.12
N ILE A 795 -8.00 -10.02 -5.98
CA ILE A 795 -8.26 -11.04 -6.99
C ILE A 795 -9.76 -11.09 -7.30
N THR A 796 -10.10 -11.06 -8.57
CA THR A 796 -11.49 -11.16 -9.02
C THR A 796 -11.67 -12.39 -9.91
N CYS A 797 -12.60 -13.30 -9.53
CA CYS A 797 -12.93 -14.49 -10.31
C CYS A 797 -14.28 -14.32 -10.99
N ARG A 798 -14.35 -14.68 -12.28
CA ARG A 798 -15.57 -14.67 -13.09
C ARG A 798 -15.65 -15.93 -13.95
N ALA A 799 -16.87 -16.26 -14.36
CA ALA A 799 -17.16 -17.34 -15.31
C ALA A 799 -16.54 -18.70 -14.92
N GLY A 800 -16.71 -19.12 -13.67
CA GLY A 800 -16.27 -20.43 -13.16
C GLY A 800 -14.78 -20.55 -12.83
N SER A 801 -14.07 -19.42 -12.80
CA SER A 801 -12.64 -19.40 -12.43
C SER A 801 -12.44 -19.54 -10.93
N THR A 802 -11.30 -20.10 -10.54
CA THR A 802 -10.93 -20.36 -9.15
C THR A 802 -9.49 -19.95 -8.88
N VAL A 803 -9.19 -19.61 -7.63
CA VAL A 803 -7.84 -19.33 -7.15
C VAL A 803 -7.56 -20.13 -5.88
N THR A 804 -6.37 -20.68 -5.78
CA THR A 804 -5.82 -21.20 -4.51
C THR A 804 -4.82 -20.20 -3.99
N VAL A 805 -5.03 -19.70 -2.77
CA VAL A 805 -4.14 -18.71 -2.15
C VAL A 805 -3.57 -19.32 -0.87
N ASP A 806 -2.26 -19.32 -0.77
CA ASP A 806 -1.56 -19.76 0.43
C ASP A 806 -1.78 -18.75 1.58
N PRO A 807 -1.97 -19.21 2.84
CA PRO A 807 -2.18 -18.32 3.99
C PRO A 807 -1.05 -17.31 4.28
N THR A 808 0.15 -17.53 3.75
CA THR A 808 1.29 -16.60 3.89
C THR A 808 1.21 -15.40 2.94
N THR A 809 0.37 -15.48 1.90
CA THR A 809 0.16 -14.40 0.94
C THR A 809 -0.38 -13.14 1.62
N GLN A 810 0.28 -12.00 1.43
CA GLN A 810 -0.11 -10.74 2.01
C GLN A 810 -1.05 -9.95 1.08
N TYR A 811 -2.00 -9.23 1.66
CA TYR A 811 -2.88 -8.32 0.93
C TYR A 811 -2.69 -6.87 1.40
N SER A 812 -2.49 -5.97 0.44
CA SER A 812 -2.34 -4.54 0.68
C SER A 812 -3.28 -3.78 -0.26
N LEU A 813 -4.50 -3.55 0.19
CA LEU A 813 -5.56 -2.99 -0.64
C LEU A 813 -5.64 -1.46 -0.50
N GLY A 814 -5.76 -0.78 -1.63
CA GLY A 814 -6.11 0.64 -1.69
C GLY A 814 -7.55 0.91 -1.28
N GLN A 815 -7.94 2.17 -1.25
CA GLN A 815 -9.32 2.56 -0.93
C GLN A 815 -10.24 2.34 -2.15
N PRO A 816 -11.47 1.89 -1.95
CA PRO A 816 -12.46 1.87 -3.01
C PRO A 816 -12.82 3.30 -3.42
N GLY A 817 -13.09 3.54 -4.67
CA GLY A 817 -13.51 4.84 -5.17
C GLY A 817 -14.82 5.30 -4.53
N PRO A 818 -14.96 6.55 -4.13
CA PRO A 818 -16.23 7.09 -3.67
C PRO A 818 -17.24 7.11 -4.82
N GLY A 819 -18.51 6.88 -4.53
CA GLY A 819 -19.59 7.08 -5.51
C GLY A 819 -19.72 8.54 -5.88
N GLY A 820 -20.10 8.81 -7.14
CA GLY A 820 -20.34 10.15 -7.65
C GLY A 820 -21.46 10.86 -6.88
N ALA A 821 -21.26 12.12 -6.54
CA ALA A 821 -22.29 12.94 -5.89
C ALA A 821 -23.46 13.20 -6.83
N SER A 822 -24.66 13.28 -6.33
CA SER A 822 -25.83 13.75 -7.07
C SER A 822 -26.87 14.32 -6.14
N SER A 823 -27.57 15.36 -6.57
CA SER A 823 -28.76 15.88 -5.91
C SER A 823 -29.96 14.93 -6.01
N GLY A 824 -29.93 13.97 -6.93
CA GLY A 824 -30.97 12.93 -7.08
C GLY A 824 -30.62 11.69 -6.27
N ALA A 825 -29.73 10.88 -6.78
CA ALA A 825 -29.23 9.65 -6.16
C ALA A 825 -27.72 9.57 -6.28
N PRO A 826 -26.97 9.64 -5.19
CA PRO A 826 -25.52 9.47 -5.25
C PRO A 826 -25.17 8.03 -5.65
N GLY A 827 -24.07 7.87 -6.37
CA GLY A 827 -23.52 6.56 -6.72
C GLY A 827 -23.10 5.76 -5.50
N ALA A 828 -23.07 4.45 -5.60
CA ALA A 828 -22.54 3.60 -4.57
C ALA A 828 -21.00 3.71 -4.49
N THR A 829 -20.43 3.63 -3.31
CA THR A 829 -18.98 3.47 -3.12
C THR A 829 -18.53 2.15 -3.74
N GLY A 830 -17.35 2.11 -4.32
CA GLY A 830 -16.77 0.90 -4.89
C GLY A 830 -16.61 -0.24 -3.89
N ALA A 831 -16.50 -1.46 -4.39
CA ALA A 831 -16.21 -2.61 -3.55
C ALA A 831 -14.73 -2.62 -3.10
N ASN A 832 -14.48 -3.19 -1.91
CA ASN A 832 -13.12 -3.46 -1.42
C ASN A 832 -13.08 -4.89 -0.88
N ALA A 833 -12.22 -5.71 -1.42
CA ALA A 833 -12.10 -7.11 -1.01
C ALA A 833 -10.74 -7.70 -1.42
N GLU A 834 -10.21 -8.63 -0.65
CA GLU A 834 -9.05 -9.42 -1.02
C GLU A 834 -9.37 -10.28 -2.23
N THR A 835 -10.52 -10.96 -2.20
CA THR A 835 -11.04 -11.75 -3.31
C THR A 835 -12.51 -11.44 -3.57
N ASP A 836 -12.94 -11.49 -4.83
CA ASP A 836 -14.34 -11.29 -5.21
C ASP A 836 -14.77 -12.31 -6.26
N GLY A 837 -15.81 -13.07 -5.92
CA GLY A 837 -16.39 -14.10 -6.80
C GLY A 837 -15.55 -15.37 -6.96
N CYS A 838 -14.53 -15.57 -6.12
CA CYS A 838 -13.66 -16.77 -6.17
C CYS A 838 -14.22 -17.95 -5.29
#